data_652cb92449d5dcac3e7a37fdb715537e
#
_entry.id   652cb92449d5dcac3e7a37fdb715537e
#
_cell.length_a   1.000
_cell.length_b   1.000
_cell.length_c   1.000
_cell.angle_alpha   90.00
_cell.angle_beta   90.00
_cell.angle_gamma   90.00
#
_symmetry.space_group_name_H-M   'P 1'
#
loop_
_entity.id
_entity.type
_entity.pdbx_description
1 polymer ?
#
loop_
_entity_poly.entity_id
_entity_poly.type
_entity_poly.pdbx_seq_one_letter_code
_entity_poly.pdbx_strand_id
1 'polypeptide(L)'
;MTSHRDFSSRSVPGLFPFALVRNLICVPTRHMLSLFVAFVCCSISYAAGHYEVRGRITDERGRPVPQAVVAVRGTGQHTVSDSAGVYRLTHLTGQQALTASAIGYRQLTHALKASTDSVVVLDFRLLPLQNALHEVEITAGRVGRLRHSTYNTIAIDTRALQNTTKSLGDALAAAPGVKVRETGGVGSDMNVSLDGFSGKHVKVFIDGVPQEGVGSAFGLNNIPVNFARHIEVYKGVVPVTFGTDAIGGVINVVTETPQAGWHVDGSYAGGSFNTHKSTLNWHRTWQSGWKLEMSAFQNYSDNNYTITAPVKDLSNGSIDFRHPERVRRFHDTYHNEALTVRGGVINRPWADRLLLGFTLAGMHKDLQTGVRQEVVYGKKYRFGHSFMPSLQYAKRNLLHNRLDLTLTANYNRNLTTNVDTSAYAFNWRGESIPRNSPGEQNYLHLRYNDDNWNTGLDARFRLDERNLLTFHHSFGRFDRNSTSLLARENEKAPIGRGTTKHISGLSYLYMPNARWNVTAFGKFYHLHVSGPVSTSDLQEKFVRKSHQLGFFGFGGAGTYRFSTHWQGKLSYERACRLPNVDELFGDDDLESGSVTLQPEQSHNVNLNLSYTLRRGMHHLLVELGGIFRDTRDYIQRNVINVGGGRFGASYVNFGRVRTYGLNSSLRYDLGHRLSAGANFTYMDVRDNMPLAQDGVTRNYGYRDRIPNLPYLFGDADLTLRWPLNNSRSSIFSLTYDTQYLHSFTFYSSRFGANKGEYVVPAQLSHNLNATLTLADGRYAVSLEARNFTDERLYDNFSLQKAGRAFYAKVRFNFGR
;
A
#
# COMPACT_ATOMS: atom_id res chain seq x y z
N MET A 1 23.40 -27.58 -50.38
CA MET A 1 24.70 -26.90 -50.31
C MET A 1 24.60 -25.77 -49.30
N THR A 2 25.01 -26.07 -48.16
CA THR A 2 25.71 -25.38 -47.05
C THR A 2 26.06 -23.92 -47.31
N SER A 3 25.61 -23.05 -46.41
CA SER A 3 26.52 -22.16 -45.69
C SER A 3 25.80 -21.50 -44.47
N HIS A 4 26.26 -21.87 -43.31
CA HIS A 4 26.14 -21.11 -42.09
C HIS A 4 26.76 -19.73 -42.23
N ARG A 5 26.09 -18.69 -41.72
CA ARG A 5 26.77 -17.47 -41.29
C ARG A 5 26.26 -17.08 -39.90
N ASP A 6 27.17 -17.21 -38.97
CA ASP A 6 27.15 -16.63 -37.65
C ASP A 6 26.95 -15.13 -37.71
N PHE A 7 25.99 -14.63 -36.98
CA PHE A 7 25.93 -13.20 -36.64
C PHE A 7 26.48 -13.00 -35.23
N SER A 8 27.73 -12.59 -35.18
CA SER A 8 28.40 -12.10 -33.98
C SER A 8 27.68 -10.84 -33.48
N SER A 9 27.21 -10.90 -32.25
CA SER A 9 26.67 -9.78 -31.50
C SER A 9 27.78 -8.77 -31.18
N ARG A 10 27.73 -7.60 -31.76
CA ARG A 10 28.47 -6.44 -31.26
C ARG A 10 27.77 -5.88 -30.03
N SER A 11 28.43 -6.01 -28.90
CA SER A 11 28.02 -5.40 -27.63
C SER A 11 28.19 -3.88 -27.69
N VAL A 12 27.13 -3.16 -27.35
CA VAL A 12 27.17 -1.72 -27.02
C VAL A 12 27.67 -1.60 -25.58
N PRO A 13 28.70 -0.85 -25.26
CA PRO A 13 29.18 -0.66 -23.91
C PRO A 13 28.34 0.38 -23.17
N GLY A 14 27.84 0.00 -22.02
CA GLY A 14 27.27 0.95 -21.07
C GLY A 14 25.92 0.60 -20.47
N LEU A 15 25.89 -0.44 -19.67
CA LEU A 15 24.88 -0.60 -18.60
C LEU A 15 25.39 -1.72 -17.68
N PHE A 16 25.45 -1.44 -16.41
CA PHE A 16 25.87 -2.38 -15.36
C PHE A 16 25.15 -3.71 -15.50
N PRO A 17 25.87 -4.85 -15.48
CA PRO A 17 25.26 -6.13 -15.69
C PRO A 17 24.46 -6.57 -14.45
N PHE A 18 23.16 -6.73 -14.61
CA PHE A 18 22.24 -7.37 -13.66
C PHE A 18 22.67 -8.80 -13.25
N ALA A 19 23.67 -9.36 -13.93
CA ALA A 19 24.24 -10.66 -13.63
C ALA A 19 24.81 -10.79 -12.21
N LEU A 20 25.22 -9.69 -11.58
CA LEU A 20 25.77 -9.74 -10.22
C LEU A 20 24.69 -9.96 -9.16
N VAL A 21 23.49 -9.45 -9.36
CA VAL A 21 22.35 -9.64 -8.43
C VAL A 21 21.79 -11.07 -8.59
N ARG A 22 21.80 -11.60 -9.80
CA ARG A 22 21.32 -12.95 -10.07
C ARG A 22 22.20 -14.03 -9.41
N ASN A 23 23.50 -13.79 -9.34
CA ASN A 23 24.44 -14.72 -8.70
C ASN A 23 24.48 -14.61 -7.18
N LEU A 24 24.00 -13.48 -6.60
CA LEU A 24 23.93 -13.31 -5.13
C LEU A 24 22.65 -13.90 -4.52
N ILE A 25 21.61 -14.12 -5.30
CA ILE A 25 20.30 -14.62 -4.83
C ILE A 25 20.06 -16.10 -5.20
N CYS A 26 20.78 -16.64 -6.21
CA CYS A 26 20.71 -18.04 -6.59
C CYS A 26 21.77 -18.89 -5.88
N VAL A 27 21.65 -19.08 -4.57
CA VAL A 27 22.32 -20.18 -3.88
C VAL A 27 21.44 -21.42 -4.08
N PRO A 28 21.97 -22.52 -4.63
CA PRO A 28 21.19 -23.75 -4.84
C PRO A 28 20.66 -24.24 -3.49
N THR A 29 19.40 -24.56 -3.44
CA THR A 29 18.62 -24.99 -2.27
C THR A 29 19.25 -26.11 -1.43
N ARG A 30 20.21 -26.83 -1.97
CA ARG A 30 20.95 -27.92 -1.27
C ARG A 30 21.93 -27.41 -0.21
N HIS A 31 22.45 -26.21 -0.31
CA HIS A 31 23.43 -25.67 0.65
C HIS A 31 22.83 -24.80 1.75
N MET A 32 21.58 -24.30 1.60
CA MET A 32 20.92 -23.56 2.67
C MET A 32 20.44 -24.45 3.81
N LEU A 33 20.09 -25.70 3.53
CA LEU A 33 19.66 -26.65 4.56
C LEU A 33 20.84 -27.09 5.45
N SER A 34 22.05 -27.22 4.89
CA SER A 34 23.27 -27.57 5.65
C SER A 34 23.80 -26.42 6.51
N LEU A 35 23.64 -25.16 6.08
CA LEU A 35 23.97 -23.98 6.89
C LEU A 35 22.96 -23.77 8.03
N PHE A 36 21.70 -24.13 7.85
CA PHE A 36 20.67 -24.04 8.86
C PHE A 36 20.89 -25.05 9.99
N VAL A 37 21.34 -26.25 9.67
CA VAL A 37 21.64 -27.31 10.68
C VAL A 37 22.92 -27.00 11.47
N ALA A 38 23.92 -26.36 10.87
CA ALA A 38 25.16 -25.99 11.57
C ALA A 38 24.99 -24.81 12.55
N PHE A 39 23.97 -23.93 12.33
CA PHE A 39 23.75 -22.76 13.18
C PHE A 39 22.93 -23.07 14.46
N VAL A 40 22.26 -24.22 14.52
CA VAL A 40 21.41 -24.62 15.64
C VAL A 40 22.21 -25.18 16.84
N CYS A 41 23.52 -25.54 16.66
CA CYS A 41 24.29 -26.24 17.70
C CYS A 41 25.13 -25.41 18.65
N CYS A 42 25.11 -24.07 18.61
CA CYS A 42 25.90 -23.23 19.52
C CYS A 42 25.03 -22.27 20.36
N SER A 43 24.31 -22.80 21.33
CA SER A 43 23.68 -21.99 22.40
C SER A 43 24.34 -22.35 23.73
N ILE A 44 25.34 -21.58 24.12
CA ILE A 44 25.90 -21.65 25.47
C ILE A 44 25.06 -20.75 26.40
N SER A 45 24.36 -21.36 27.35
CA SER A 45 23.58 -20.63 28.36
C SER A 45 24.52 -20.13 29.44
N TYR A 46 24.63 -18.81 29.62
CA TYR A 46 25.18 -18.20 30.79
C TYR A 46 24.10 -18.06 31.88
N ALA A 47 24.31 -18.60 33.02
CA ALA A 47 23.48 -18.35 34.21
C ALA A 47 23.71 -16.90 34.67
N ALA A 48 22.75 -16.01 34.43
CA ALA A 48 22.82 -14.64 34.94
C ALA A 48 22.28 -14.58 36.39
N GLY A 49 23.03 -13.98 37.28
CA GLY A 49 22.60 -13.72 38.67
C GLY A 49 21.36 -12.82 38.70
N HIS A 50 20.53 -12.98 39.71
CA HIS A 50 19.36 -12.11 39.94
C HIS A 50 19.77 -10.84 40.68
N TYR A 51 19.25 -9.68 40.25
CA TYR A 51 19.44 -8.41 40.95
C TYR A 51 18.12 -7.64 41.10
N GLU A 52 18.12 -6.71 42.03
CA GLU A 52 16.99 -5.83 42.29
C GLU A 52 17.32 -4.41 41.82
N VAL A 53 16.32 -3.71 41.25
CA VAL A 53 16.42 -2.27 40.96
C VAL A 53 15.42 -1.52 41.82
N ARG A 54 15.92 -0.52 42.54
CA ARG A 54 15.10 0.42 43.30
C ARG A 54 15.48 1.85 42.99
N GLY A 55 14.56 2.79 43.16
CA GLY A 55 14.85 4.19 42.94
C GLY A 55 13.61 5.05 43.15
N ARG A 56 13.74 6.33 42.87
CA ARG A 56 12.70 7.32 43.04
C ARG A 56 12.34 7.95 41.67
N ILE A 57 11.05 8.16 41.49
CA ILE A 57 10.54 8.84 40.28
C ILE A 57 10.09 10.24 40.70
N THR A 58 10.71 11.26 40.07
CA THR A 58 10.41 12.66 40.34
C THR A 58 10.07 13.41 39.06
N ASP A 59 9.38 14.53 39.15
CA ASP A 59 9.19 15.48 38.05
C ASP A 59 10.42 16.40 37.87
N GLU A 60 10.38 17.31 36.91
CA GLU A 60 11.43 18.30 36.67
C GLU A 60 11.69 19.24 37.85
N ARG A 61 10.75 19.41 38.76
CA ARG A 61 10.82 20.23 39.96
C ARG A 61 11.21 19.42 41.21
N GLY A 62 11.57 18.14 41.04
CA GLY A 62 11.94 17.23 42.12
C GLY A 62 10.78 16.71 42.97
N ARG A 63 9.49 16.95 42.58
CA ARG A 63 8.33 16.43 43.31
C ARG A 63 8.14 14.96 42.93
N PRO A 64 7.71 14.11 43.90
CA PRO A 64 7.47 12.70 43.67
C PRO A 64 6.33 12.52 42.63
N VAL A 65 6.48 11.54 41.76
CA VAL A 65 5.45 11.13 40.80
C VAL A 65 4.87 9.80 41.26
N PRO A 66 3.71 9.79 41.96
CA PRO A 66 3.07 8.56 42.40
C PRO A 66 2.40 7.84 41.24
N GLN A 67 2.19 6.51 41.39
CA GLN A 67 1.56 5.64 40.39
C GLN A 67 2.23 5.64 38.99
N ALA A 68 3.51 5.99 38.95
CA ALA A 68 4.31 5.82 37.74
C ALA A 68 4.69 4.34 37.58
N VAL A 69 4.49 3.82 36.37
CA VAL A 69 4.78 2.43 36.03
C VAL A 69 6.24 2.33 35.60
N VAL A 70 7.03 1.47 36.25
CA VAL A 70 8.35 1.06 35.80
C VAL A 70 8.26 -0.35 35.25
N ALA A 71 8.51 -0.54 33.95
CA ALA A 71 8.40 -1.82 33.28
C ALA A 71 9.74 -2.22 32.67
N VAL A 72 10.01 -3.51 32.66
CA VAL A 72 11.12 -4.10 31.93
C VAL A 72 10.73 -4.25 30.48
N ARG A 73 11.51 -3.64 29.58
CA ARG A 73 11.21 -3.64 28.15
C ARG A 73 11.33 -5.05 27.57
N GLY A 74 10.28 -5.51 26.87
CA GLY A 74 10.26 -6.84 26.24
C GLY A 74 9.79 -7.97 27.14
N THR A 75 9.47 -7.69 28.41
CA THR A 75 8.88 -8.67 29.36
C THR A 75 7.54 -8.13 29.86
N GLY A 76 6.78 -8.95 30.60
CA GLY A 76 5.57 -8.50 31.30
C GLY A 76 5.85 -7.96 32.73
N GLN A 77 7.12 -7.88 33.13
CA GLN A 77 7.51 -7.51 34.49
C GLN A 77 7.44 -6.00 34.68
N HIS A 78 6.70 -5.53 35.70
CA HIS A 78 6.56 -4.12 36.01
C HIS A 78 6.27 -3.91 37.51
N THR A 79 6.46 -2.69 37.95
CA THR A 79 6.10 -2.21 39.30
C THR A 79 5.53 -0.80 39.19
N VAL A 80 4.93 -0.31 40.25
CA VAL A 80 4.33 1.03 40.35
C VAL A 80 4.95 1.78 41.49
N SER A 81 5.24 3.08 41.29
CA SER A 81 5.77 3.92 42.37
C SER A 81 4.70 4.24 43.41
N ASP A 82 5.12 4.33 44.70
CA ASP A 82 4.28 4.71 45.84
C ASP A 82 4.01 6.23 45.91
N SER A 83 3.36 6.70 46.97
CA SER A 83 3.06 8.12 47.18
C SER A 83 4.30 9.02 47.34
N ALA A 84 5.45 8.46 47.70
CA ALA A 84 6.75 9.14 47.79
C ALA A 84 7.54 9.05 46.47
N GLY A 85 6.96 8.42 45.41
CA GLY A 85 7.61 8.18 44.13
C GLY A 85 8.61 7.04 44.14
N VAL A 86 8.69 6.24 45.24
CA VAL A 86 9.68 5.13 45.35
C VAL A 86 9.13 3.89 44.64
N TYR A 87 10.02 3.21 43.90
CA TYR A 87 9.69 1.95 43.21
C TYR A 87 10.73 0.87 43.52
N ARG A 88 10.32 -0.37 43.38
CA ARG A 88 11.16 -1.54 43.57
C ARG A 88 10.80 -2.63 42.58
N LEU A 89 11.81 -3.14 41.87
CA LEU A 89 11.66 -4.19 40.87
C LEU A 89 12.68 -5.30 41.14
N THR A 90 12.22 -6.50 41.44
CA THR A 90 13.03 -7.64 41.88
C THR A 90 13.18 -8.70 40.79
N HIS A 91 14.15 -9.60 40.95
CA HIS A 91 14.39 -10.78 40.09
C HIS A 91 14.73 -10.42 38.62
N LEU A 92 15.53 -9.37 38.41
CA LEU A 92 16.05 -9.04 37.11
C LEU A 92 17.28 -9.87 36.78
N THR A 93 17.44 -10.26 35.51
CA THR A 93 18.55 -11.04 35.00
C THR A 93 19.17 -10.44 33.75
N GLY A 94 20.49 -10.45 33.63
CA GLY A 94 21.20 -9.98 32.45
C GLY A 94 21.08 -8.49 32.17
N GLN A 95 21.33 -8.07 30.95
CA GLN A 95 21.13 -6.67 30.52
C GLN A 95 19.65 -6.40 30.27
N GLN A 96 19.08 -5.38 30.88
CA GLN A 96 17.69 -5.01 30.80
C GLN A 96 17.55 -3.52 30.43
N ALA A 97 16.42 -3.14 29.84
CA ALA A 97 16.04 -1.76 29.67
C ALA A 97 14.77 -1.48 30.48
N LEU A 98 14.84 -0.58 31.44
CA LEU A 98 13.71 -0.14 32.25
C LEU A 98 13.06 1.07 31.60
N THR A 99 11.74 1.07 31.58
CA THR A 99 10.95 2.16 31.06
C THR A 99 10.04 2.70 32.14
N ALA A 100 10.22 3.96 32.52
CA ALA A 100 9.36 4.66 33.45
C ALA A 100 8.33 5.49 32.71
N SER A 101 7.05 5.39 33.06
CA SER A 101 5.93 6.12 32.45
C SER A 101 4.88 6.49 33.49
N ALA A 102 4.32 7.69 33.37
CA ALA A 102 3.20 8.17 34.18
C ALA A 102 2.26 9.02 33.36
N ILE A 103 0.97 9.10 33.74
CA ILE A 103 -0.02 9.93 33.05
C ILE A 103 0.40 11.40 33.14
N GLY A 104 0.53 12.06 31.99
CA GLY A 104 0.96 13.45 31.90
C GLY A 104 2.48 13.65 31.86
N TYR A 105 3.28 12.59 31.81
CA TYR A 105 4.73 12.65 31.71
C TYR A 105 5.27 11.92 30.47
N ARG A 106 6.40 12.39 29.98
CA ARG A 106 7.14 11.74 28.88
C ARG A 106 7.78 10.46 29.40
N GLN A 107 7.54 9.36 28.72
CA GLN A 107 8.16 8.08 29.00
C GLN A 107 9.69 8.18 28.85
N LEU A 108 10.42 7.67 29.85
CA LEU A 108 11.88 7.63 29.87
C LEU A 108 12.33 6.17 29.89
N THR A 109 13.31 5.81 29.06
CA THR A 109 13.90 4.47 29.03
C THR A 109 15.37 4.56 29.42
N HIS A 110 15.81 3.74 30.36
CA HIS A 110 17.19 3.60 30.80
C HIS A 110 17.67 2.16 30.56
N ALA A 111 18.82 2.00 29.91
CA ALA A 111 19.43 0.69 29.70
C ALA A 111 20.31 0.35 30.93
N LEU A 112 20.04 -0.78 31.56
CA LEU A 112 20.87 -1.33 32.65
C LEU A 112 21.86 -2.31 32.05
N LYS A 113 23.12 -2.17 32.46
CA LYS A 113 24.12 -3.22 32.26
C LYS A 113 23.86 -4.33 33.28
N ALA A 114 24.22 -5.56 32.92
CA ALA A 114 24.21 -6.65 33.87
C ALA A 114 25.07 -6.26 35.11
N SER A 115 24.50 -6.32 36.29
CA SER A 115 25.20 -5.99 37.53
C SER A 115 25.49 -7.27 38.30
N THR A 116 26.67 -7.31 38.92
CA THR A 116 27.05 -8.30 39.92
C THR A 116 26.54 -7.90 41.32
N ASP A 117 26.09 -6.65 41.46
CA ASP A 117 25.54 -6.17 42.74
C ASP A 117 24.10 -6.66 42.88
N SER A 118 23.75 -7.07 44.12
CA SER A 118 22.40 -7.56 44.42
C SER A 118 21.33 -6.47 44.33
N VAL A 119 21.71 -5.19 44.43
CA VAL A 119 20.80 -4.03 44.34
C VAL A 119 21.42 -2.92 43.47
N VAL A 120 20.67 -2.46 42.48
CA VAL A 120 20.99 -1.31 41.63
C VAL A 120 20.05 -0.16 41.99
N VAL A 121 20.58 1.02 42.25
CA VAL A 121 19.79 2.23 42.48
C VAL A 121 19.68 3.01 41.15
N LEU A 122 18.44 3.26 40.68
CA LEU A 122 18.18 4.02 39.48
C LEU A 122 17.01 4.99 39.69
N ASP A 123 17.27 6.29 39.65
CA ASP A 123 16.25 7.31 39.76
C ASP A 123 15.79 7.76 38.39
N PHE A 124 14.49 8.02 38.24
CA PHE A 124 13.90 8.58 37.02
C PHE A 124 13.40 10.01 37.27
N ARG A 125 13.82 10.93 36.39
CA ARG A 125 13.28 12.28 36.38
C ARG A 125 12.40 12.42 35.15
N LEU A 126 11.08 12.34 35.35
CA LEU A 126 10.10 12.44 34.26
C LEU A 126 9.82 13.89 33.93
N LEU A 127 9.91 14.22 32.66
CA LEU A 127 9.49 15.53 32.14
C LEU A 127 7.98 15.51 31.87
N PRO A 128 7.25 16.59 32.20
CA PRO A 128 5.84 16.71 31.85
C PRO A 128 5.68 16.45 30.37
N LEU A 129 4.62 15.76 30.01
CA LEU A 129 4.22 15.62 28.61
C LEU A 129 3.74 17.01 28.17
N GLN A 130 4.67 17.85 27.69
CA GLN A 130 4.25 18.99 26.91
C GLN A 130 3.43 18.41 25.78
N ASN A 131 2.17 18.86 25.61
CA ASN A 131 1.33 18.51 24.47
C ASN A 131 2.02 19.01 23.21
N ALA A 132 3.07 18.29 22.79
CA ALA A 132 3.79 18.59 21.59
C ALA A 132 2.82 18.35 20.46
N LEU A 133 2.47 19.40 19.76
CA LEU A 133 1.77 19.42 18.48
C LEU A 133 2.60 18.66 17.44
N HIS A 134 2.73 17.32 17.61
CA HIS A 134 3.35 16.47 16.64
C HIS A 134 2.27 15.91 15.73
N GLU A 135 2.10 16.53 14.61
CA GLU A 135 1.45 15.90 13.48
C GLU A 135 2.35 14.75 13.02
N VAL A 136 1.92 13.55 13.32
CA VAL A 136 2.38 12.26 12.80
C VAL A 136 3.89 11.98 12.80
N GLU A 137 4.42 11.55 13.92
CA GLU A 137 5.70 10.83 14.00
C GLU A 137 5.54 9.47 14.68
N ILE A 138 6.14 8.42 14.08
CA ILE A 138 5.70 7.04 14.30
C ILE A 138 6.65 6.17 15.13
N THR A 139 6.25 5.75 16.33
CA THR A 139 6.79 4.63 17.13
C THR A 139 5.62 3.84 17.76
N ALA A 140 5.85 2.72 18.42
CA ALA A 140 4.82 1.76 18.87
C ALA A 140 3.61 2.33 19.66
N GLY A 141 3.71 3.54 20.21
CA GLY A 141 2.58 4.27 20.82
C GLY A 141 1.75 5.09 19.84
N ARG A 142 2.00 5.02 18.56
CA ARG A 142 1.44 5.90 17.51
C ARG A 142 0.13 5.44 16.90
N VAL A 143 -0.12 4.14 16.75
CA VAL A 143 -1.44 3.64 16.32
C VAL A 143 -2.53 4.24 17.22
N GLY A 144 -2.26 4.36 18.53
CA GLY A 144 -3.13 5.06 19.47
C GLY A 144 -3.24 6.57 19.21
N ARG A 145 -2.16 7.24 18.82
CA ARG A 145 -2.17 8.69 18.51
C ARG A 145 -2.86 9.02 17.21
N LEU A 146 -2.71 8.20 16.18
CA LEU A 146 -3.42 8.36 14.90
C LEU A 146 -4.94 8.32 15.08
N ARG A 147 -5.44 7.46 15.96
CA ARG A 147 -6.85 7.41 16.32
C ARG A 147 -7.35 8.71 16.95
N HIS A 148 -6.47 9.46 17.58
CA HIS A 148 -6.81 10.76 18.21
C HIS A 148 -6.50 11.98 17.33
N SER A 149 -6.01 11.77 16.12
CA SER A 149 -5.81 12.85 15.13
C SER A 149 -7.15 13.47 14.71
N THR A 150 -7.11 14.68 14.17
CA THR A 150 -8.29 15.38 13.61
C THR A 150 -8.89 14.61 12.42
N TYR A 151 -8.07 13.88 11.69
CA TYR A 151 -8.47 13.18 10.48
C TYR A 151 -9.05 11.79 10.78
N ASN A 152 -9.93 11.31 9.89
CA ASN A 152 -10.43 9.94 9.95
C ASN A 152 -9.36 8.98 9.43
N THR A 153 -8.60 8.37 10.35
CA THR A 153 -7.42 7.56 10.03
C THR A 153 -7.52 6.18 10.64
N ILE A 154 -7.24 5.16 9.85
CA ILE A 154 -7.07 3.77 10.28
C ILE A 154 -5.58 3.45 10.23
N ALA A 155 -5.06 2.81 11.28
CA ALA A 155 -3.70 2.26 11.30
C ALA A 155 -3.76 0.74 11.37
N ILE A 156 -3.21 0.07 10.36
CA ILE A 156 -3.12 -1.39 10.25
C ILE A 156 -1.73 -1.81 10.73
N ASP A 157 -1.66 -2.53 11.83
CA ASP A 157 -0.41 -3.12 12.31
C ASP A 157 -0.05 -4.35 11.47
N THR A 158 1.02 -4.27 10.71
CA THR A 158 1.44 -5.35 9.81
C THR A 158 2.18 -6.49 10.51
N ARG A 159 2.63 -6.33 11.76
CA ARG A 159 3.45 -7.32 12.47
C ARG A 159 2.79 -8.70 12.55
N ALA A 160 1.48 -8.74 12.79
CA ALA A 160 0.74 -10.00 12.84
C ALA A 160 0.69 -10.71 11.47
N LEU A 161 0.80 -9.96 10.38
CA LEU A 161 0.74 -10.47 9.01
C LEU A 161 2.12 -10.83 8.44
N GLN A 162 3.21 -10.40 9.05
CA GLN A 162 4.58 -10.63 8.55
C GLN A 162 4.97 -12.10 8.48
N ASN A 163 4.32 -12.96 9.26
CA ASN A 163 4.52 -14.41 9.21
C ASN A 163 3.68 -15.08 8.12
N THR A 164 2.84 -14.35 7.39
CA THR A 164 1.98 -14.87 6.31
C THR A 164 2.57 -14.55 4.94
N THR A 165 2.00 -15.10 3.86
CA THR A 165 2.38 -14.80 2.48
C THR A 165 1.66 -13.58 1.91
N LYS A 166 0.90 -12.86 2.76
CA LYS A 166 0.10 -11.68 2.39
C LYS A 166 0.99 -10.52 1.89
N SER A 167 0.50 -9.81 0.89
CA SER A 167 1.07 -8.56 0.37
C SER A 167 0.55 -7.35 1.15
N LEU A 168 1.04 -6.15 0.84
CA LEU A 168 0.44 -4.91 1.36
C LEU A 168 -1.00 -4.73 0.89
N GLY A 169 -1.33 -5.18 -0.33
CA GLY A 169 -2.70 -5.18 -0.86
C GLY A 169 -3.64 -6.06 -0.01
N ASP A 170 -3.21 -7.27 0.33
CA ASP A 170 -3.97 -8.16 1.22
C ASP A 170 -4.20 -7.54 2.61
N ALA A 171 -3.19 -6.85 3.16
CA ALA A 171 -3.31 -6.16 4.44
C ALA A 171 -4.31 -5.00 4.40
N LEU A 172 -4.36 -4.27 3.28
CA LEU A 172 -5.32 -3.18 3.05
C LEU A 172 -6.75 -3.68 2.93
N ALA A 173 -6.97 -4.85 2.30
CA ALA A 173 -8.30 -5.43 2.11
C ALA A 173 -9.03 -5.70 3.43
N ALA A 174 -8.31 -5.82 4.55
CA ALA A 174 -8.86 -5.98 5.89
C ALA A 174 -9.21 -4.65 6.59
N ALA A 175 -9.14 -3.52 5.91
CA ALA A 175 -9.52 -2.23 6.48
C ALA A 175 -10.97 -1.85 6.11
N PRO A 176 -11.80 -1.37 7.07
CA PRO A 176 -13.18 -0.97 6.77
C PRO A 176 -13.22 0.15 5.73
N GLY A 177 -14.10 0.01 4.74
CA GLY A 177 -14.24 0.94 3.61
C GLY A 177 -13.22 0.74 2.49
N VAL A 178 -12.25 -0.15 2.65
CA VAL A 178 -11.27 -0.49 1.61
C VAL A 178 -11.71 -1.76 0.87
N LYS A 179 -11.72 -1.70 -0.46
CA LYS A 179 -11.84 -2.87 -1.32
C LYS A 179 -10.67 -2.94 -2.28
N VAL A 180 -9.92 -4.00 -2.22
CA VAL A 180 -8.85 -4.32 -3.18
C VAL A 180 -9.44 -5.23 -4.25
N ARG A 181 -9.19 -4.88 -5.52
CA ARG A 181 -9.60 -5.66 -6.69
C ARG A 181 -8.36 -6.01 -7.51
N GLU A 182 -8.27 -7.23 -7.95
CA GLU A 182 -7.17 -7.76 -8.74
C GLU A 182 -7.70 -8.38 -10.04
N THR A 183 -6.91 -8.36 -11.10
CA THR A 183 -7.30 -8.91 -12.40
C THR A 183 -6.91 -10.38 -12.57
N GLY A 184 -6.18 -10.96 -11.62
CA GLY A 184 -5.70 -12.34 -11.74
C GLY A 184 -4.86 -12.80 -10.55
N GLY A 185 -3.79 -13.54 -10.84
CA GLY A 185 -2.85 -14.08 -9.86
C GLY A 185 -1.77 -13.09 -9.42
N VAL A 186 -0.63 -13.61 -8.96
CA VAL A 186 0.52 -12.82 -8.51
C VAL A 186 0.98 -11.89 -9.64
N GLY A 187 1.22 -10.61 -9.33
CA GLY A 187 1.65 -9.61 -10.30
C GLY A 187 0.53 -9.08 -11.21
N SER A 188 -0.73 -9.45 -10.97
CA SER A 188 -1.85 -8.87 -11.70
C SER A 188 -2.09 -7.40 -11.29
N ASP A 189 -2.78 -6.65 -12.15
CA ASP A 189 -3.10 -5.27 -11.86
C ASP A 189 -4.03 -5.17 -10.68
N MET A 190 -3.72 -4.23 -9.77
CA MET A 190 -4.46 -4.01 -8.54
C MET A 190 -5.10 -2.63 -8.52
N ASN A 191 -6.35 -2.60 -8.14
CA ASN A 191 -7.12 -1.37 -7.95
C ASN A 191 -7.62 -1.31 -6.50
N VAL A 192 -7.33 -0.21 -5.82
CA VAL A 192 -7.79 0.02 -4.45
C VAL A 192 -8.95 1.00 -4.47
N SER A 193 -10.06 0.61 -3.87
CA SER A 193 -11.20 1.50 -3.62
C SER A 193 -11.25 1.87 -2.14
N LEU A 194 -11.58 3.10 -1.86
CA LEU A 194 -11.72 3.64 -0.51
C LEU A 194 -12.98 4.51 -0.44
N ASP A 195 -13.95 4.09 0.39
CA ASP A 195 -15.18 4.83 0.65
C ASP A 195 -15.91 5.30 -0.61
N GLY A 196 -16.06 4.41 -1.62
CA GLY A 196 -16.75 4.65 -2.89
C GLY A 196 -15.91 5.29 -3.98
N PHE A 197 -14.72 5.75 -3.68
CA PHE A 197 -13.73 6.16 -4.66
C PHE A 197 -12.78 5.01 -5.00
N SER A 198 -12.44 4.84 -6.28
CA SER A 198 -11.59 3.74 -6.72
C SER A 198 -10.42 4.21 -7.58
N GLY A 199 -9.36 3.41 -7.60
CA GLY A 199 -8.20 3.60 -8.47
C GLY A 199 -7.49 4.92 -8.22
N LYS A 200 -7.52 5.78 -9.21
CA LYS A 200 -6.76 7.04 -9.24
C LYS A 200 -7.22 8.09 -8.21
N HIS A 201 -8.38 7.91 -7.62
CA HIS A 201 -8.90 8.77 -6.55
C HIS A 201 -8.19 8.55 -5.20
N VAL A 202 -7.55 7.39 -5.03
CA VAL A 202 -6.80 7.01 -3.84
C VAL A 202 -5.32 7.05 -4.14
N LYS A 203 -4.56 7.80 -3.37
CA LYS A 203 -3.10 7.94 -3.58
C LYS A 203 -2.32 7.12 -2.56
N VAL A 204 -1.24 6.51 -3.04
CA VAL A 204 -0.35 5.68 -2.22
C VAL A 204 0.96 6.41 -1.98
N PHE A 205 1.43 6.32 -0.74
CA PHE A 205 2.70 6.88 -0.28
C PHE A 205 3.51 5.80 0.45
N ILE A 206 4.82 5.90 0.39
CA ILE A 206 5.73 5.14 1.24
C ILE A 206 6.58 6.16 2.02
N ASP A 207 6.49 6.14 3.34
CA ASP A 207 7.16 7.11 4.23
C ASP A 207 6.88 8.58 3.85
N GLY A 208 5.65 8.88 3.39
CA GLY A 208 5.25 10.21 2.93
C GLY A 208 5.70 10.58 1.51
N VAL A 209 6.38 9.69 0.79
CA VAL A 209 6.79 9.90 -0.61
C VAL A 209 5.73 9.32 -1.55
N PRO A 210 5.18 10.11 -2.49
CA PRO A 210 4.14 9.64 -3.40
C PRO A 210 4.66 8.52 -4.32
N GLN A 211 3.83 7.52 -4.57
CA GLN A 211 4.12 6.40 -5.46
C GLN A 211 3.53 6.59 -6.87
N GLU A 212 3.18 7.80 -7.26
CA GLU A 212 2.80 8.14 -8.63
C GLU A 212 4.04 8.07 -9.55
N GLY A 213 3.87 7.48 -10.73
CA GLY A 213 4.95 7.34 -11.70
C GLY A 213 6.04 6.33 -11.31
N VAL A 214 5.81 5.53 -10.27
CA VAL A 214 6.63 4.35 -9.97
C VAL A 214 6.20 3.23 -10.91
N GLY A 215 7.14 2.63 -11.62
CA GLY A 215 6.86 1.58 -12.60
C GLY A 215 6.17 0.36 -11.98
N SER A 216 5.49 -0.43 -12.79
CA SER A 216 4.76 -1.63 -12.38
C SER A 216 5.63 -2.68 -11.65
N ALA A 217 6.95 -2.60 -11.81
CA ALA A 217 7.90 -3.44 -11.10
C ALA A 217 7.90 -3.21 -9.57
N PHE A 218 7.51 -2.03 -9.09
CA PHE A 218 7.46 -1.68 -7.66
C PHE A 218 6.03 -1.30 -7.23
N GLY A 219 5.03 -1.98 -7.77
CA GLY A 219 3.62 -1.76 -7.40
C GLY A 219 3.27 -2.29 -6.01
N LEU A 220 2.24 -1.73 -5.38
CA LEU A 220 1.78 -2.07 -4.03
C LEU A 220 1.41 -3.56 -3.85
N ASN A 221 0.91 -4.20 -4.91
CA ASN A 221 0.60 -5.65 -4.94
C ASN A 221 1.85 -6.55 -4.91
N ASN A 222 3.01 -6.00 -5.26
CA ASN A 222 4.27 -6.73 -5.32
C ASN A 222 5.08 -6.59 -4.03
N ILE A 223 4.82 -5.54 -3.25
CA ILE A 223 5.55 -5.25 -2.01
C ILE A 223 5.06 -6.17 -0.90
N PRO A 224 5.93 -7.02 -0.30
CA PRO A 224 5.56 -7.90 0.80
C PRO A 224 5.18 -7.09 2.06
N VAL A 225 4.27 -7.64 2.85
CA VAL A 225 3.87 -7.02 4.12
C VAL A 225 5.04 -6.83 5.11
N ASN A 226 6.10 -7.61 4.99
CA ASN A 226 7.34 -7.49 5.76
C ASN A 226 8.11 -6.18 5.51
N PHE A 227 7.83 -5.49 4.40
CA PHE A 227 8.41 -4.19 4.08
C PHE A 227 7.88 -3.07 4.97
N ALA A 228 6.65 -3.22 5.48
CA ALA A 228 5.96 -2.23 6.28
C ALA A 228 5.90 -2.61 7.76
N ARG A 229 5.99 -1.61 8.62
CA ARG A 229 5.68 -1.73 10.06
C ARG A 229 4.19 -1.56 10.31
N HIS A 230 3.56 -0.63 9.64
CA HIS A 230 2.13 -0.39 9.64
C HIS A 230 1.73 0.38 8.40
N ILE A 231 0.43 0.36 8.12
CA ILE A 231 -0.16 1.11 7.02
C ILE A 231 -1.16 2.10 7.64
N GLU A 232 -1.09 3.34 7.20
CA GLU A 232 -2.03 4.40 7.57
C GLU A 232 -2.99 4.61 6.41
N VAL A 233 -4.29 4.58 6.68
CA VAL A 233 -5.34 4.87 5.71
C VAL A 233 -6.10 6.11 6.14
N TYR A 234 -5.92 7.21 5.44
CA TYR A 234 -6.61 8.48 5.64
C TYR A 234 -7.84 8.51 4.75
N LYS A 235 -9.02 8.57 5.35
CA LYS A 235 -10.31 8.49 4.66
C LYS A 235 -10.88 9.86 4.35
N GLY A 236 -11.17 10.11 3.09
CA GLY A 236 -11.79 11.34 2.61
C GLY A 236 -10.87 12.55 2.76
N VAL A 237 -10.94 13.27 3.86
CA VAL A 237 -10.09 14.45 4.09
C VAL A 237 -8.68 14.04 4.50
N VAL A 238 -7.69 14.59 3.80
CA VAL A 238 -6.27 14.21 3.91
C VAL A 238 -5.45 15.39 4.43
N PRO A 239 -4.49 15.16 5.37
CA PRO A 239 -3.57 16.21 5.81
C PRO A 239 -2.86 16.89 4.64
N VAL A 240 -2.67 18.21 4.73
CA VAL A 240 -1.98 18.98 3.68
C VAL A 240 -0.53 18.52 3.46
N THR A 241 0.08 17.90 4.46
CA THR A 241 1.44 17.35 4.43
C THR A 241 1.66 16.23 3.41
N PHE A 242 0.61 15.66 2.86
CA PHE A 242 0.75 14.73 1.73
C PHE A 242 0.83 15.45 0.37
N GLY A 243 0.49 16.73 0.29
CA GLY A 243 0.59 17.51 -0.95
C GLY A 243 -0.06 16.81 -2.15
N THR A 244 -1.29 16.32 -1.96
CA THR A 244 -1.93 15.43 -2.92
C THR A 244 -3.29 15.96 -3.37
N ASP A 245 -3.67 15.59 -4.58
CA ASP A 245 -4.98 15.77 -5.20
C ASP A 245 -5.92 14.57 -4.98
N ALA A 246 -5.66 13.73 -3.98
CA ALA A 246 -6.54 12.61 -3.64
C ALA A 246 -7.91 13.11 -3.14
N ILE A 247 -9.00 12.68 -3.79
CA ILE A 247 -10.36 12.96 -3.33
C ILE A 247 -10.99 11.82 -2.53
N GLY A 248 -10.48 10.59 -2.73
CA GLY A 248 -10.91 9.40 -1.99
C GLY A 248 -10.18 9.22 -0.67
N GLY A 249 -8.92 9.56 -0.62
CA GLY A 249 -8.06 9.40 0.55
C GLY A 249 -6.63 9.01 0.20
N VAL A 250 -5.84 8.78 1.25
CA VAL A 250 -4.42 8.42 1.14
C VAL A 250 -4.13 7.14 1.90
N ILE A 251 -3.32 6.28 1.30
CA ILE A 251 -2.70 5.12 1.92
C ILE A 251 -1.21 5.42 2.08
N ASN A 252 -0.71 5.46 3.31
CA ASN A 252 0.70 5.67 3.60
C ASN A 252 1.30 4.41 4.22
N VAL A 253 2.19 3.77 3.49
CA VAL A 253 2.96 2.63 3.98
C VAL A 253 4.14 3.16 4.77
N VAL A 254 4.20 2.83 6.04
CA VAL A 254 5.30 3.27 6.90
C VAL A 254 6.28 2.13 7.10
N THR A 255 7.51 2.35 6.66
CA THR A 255 8.59 1.39 6.82
C THR A 255 9.15 1.46 8.25
N GLU A 256 9.87 0.46 8.67
CA GLU A 256 10.42 0.44 10.03
C GLU A 256 11.48 1.54 10.19
N THR A 257 11.38 2.33 11.27
CA THR A 257 12.44 3.25 11.67
C THR A 257 13.29 2.57 12.73
N PRO A 258 14.49 2.09 12.39
CA PRO A 258 15.30 1.34 13.31
C PRO A 258 15.77 2.19 14.49
N GLN A 259 15.76 1.58 15.68
CA GLN A 259 16.51 2.08 16.82
C GLN A 259 18.01 1.78 16.66
N ALA A 260 18.86 2.30 17.55
CA ALA A 260 20.28 1.98 17.55
C ALA A 260 20.49 0.45 17.58
N GLY A 261 21.47 -0.05 16.85
CA GLY A 261 21.78 -1.45 16.73
C GLY A 261 21.61 -1.98 15.30
N TRP A 262 21.52 -3.29 15.18
CA TRP A 262 21.29 -3.95 13.90
C TRP A 262 20.04 -4.85 13.95
N HIS A 263 19.44 -5.08 12.81
CA HIS A 263 18.30 -5.97 12.69
C HIS A 263 18.30 -6.62 11.30
N VAL A 264 17.91 -7.90 11.25
CA VAL A 264 17.69 -8.66 10.02
C VAL A 264 16.38 -9.42 10.11
N ASP A 265 15.55 -9.30 9.07
CA ASP A 265 14.30 -10.04 8.89
C ASP A 265 14.34 -10.67 7.52
N GLY A 266 14.35 -11.98 7.45
CA GLY A 266 14.33 -12.72 6.20
C GLY A 266 13.20 -13.72 6.17
N SER A 267 12.62 -13.96 4.99
CA SER A 267 11.61 -14.98 4.81
C SER A 267 11.61 -15.56 3.42
N TYR A 268 11.20 -16.81 3.33
CA TYR A 268 10.90 -17.50 2.08
C TYR A 268 9.55 -18.19 2.18
N ALA A 269 8.78 -18.11 1.12
CA ALA A 269 7.49 -18.79 1.00
C ALA A 269 7.39 -19.48 -0.36
N GLY A 270 6.85 -20.68 -0.35
CA GLY A 270 6.53 -21.46 -1.55
C GLY A 270 5.12 -22.01 -1.49
N GLY A 271 4.51 -22.28 -2.64
CA GLY A 271 3.15 -22.83 -2.65
C GLY A 271 2.56 -23.07 -4.02
N SER A 272 1.23 -23.15 -4.06
CA SER A 272 0.44 -23.43 -5.26
C SER A 272 0.82 -22.53 -6.44
N PHE A 273 0.67 -23.04 -7.64
CA PHE A 273 0.95 -22.36 -8.91
C PHE A 273 2.42 -22.01 -9.11
N ASN A 274 3.31 -22.84 -8.55
CA ASN A 274 4.75 -22.65 -8.55
C ASN A 274 5.13 -21.24 -8.01
N THR A 275 4.48 -20.85 -6.91
CA THR A 275 4.67 -19.50 -6.34
C THR A 275 5.85 -19.52 -5.37
N HIS A 276 6.78 -18.59 -5.54
CA HIS A 276 7.93 -18.35 -4.69
C HIS A 276 8.02 -16.89 -4.30
N LYS A 277 8.15 -16.60 -3.02
CA LYS A 277 8.29 -15.24 -2.48
C LYS A 277 9.44 -15.20 -1.49
N SER A 278 10.41 -14.32 -1.72
CA SER A 278 11.56 -14.12 -0.83
C SER A 278 11.58 -12.68 -0.35
N THR A 279 11.95 -12.46 0.91
CA THR A 279 12.15 -11.11 1.46
C THR A 279 13.40 -11.09 2.34
N LEU A 280 14.12 -9.97 2.30
CA LEU A 280 15.23 -9.68 3.20
C LEU A 280 15.21 -8.20 3.55
N ASN A 281 15.09 -7.89 4.84
CA ASN A 281 15.24 -6.55 5.37
C ASN A 281 16.41 -6.57 6.35
N TRP A 282 17.36 -5.71 6.15
CA TRP A 282 18.50 -5.51 7.02
C TRP A 282 18.72 -4.04 7.29
N HIS A 283 19.06 -3.71 8.53
CA HIS A 283 19.50 -2.37 8.86
C HIS A 283 20.51 -2.36 9.98
N ARG A 284 21.31 -1.31 9.99
CA ARG A 284 22.24 -1.00 11.07
C ARG A 284 22.25 0.50 11.34
N THR A 285 22.14 0.85 12.60
CA THR A 285 22.31 2.21 13.09
C THR A 285 23.44 2.22 14.10
N TRP A 286 24.52 2.92 13.77
CA TRP A 286 25.69 3.04 14.64
C TRP A 286 25.48 4.10 15.70
N GLN A 287 26.16 3.98 16.81
CA GLN A 287 26.13 5.01 17.88
C GLN A 287 26.60 6.37 17.40
N SER A 288 27.47 6.39 16.41
CA SER A 288 27.92 7.61 15.71
C SER A 288 26.81 8.31 14.90
N GLY A 289 25.59 7.78 14.84
CA GLY A 289 24.47 8.34 14.09
C GLY A 289 24.46 7.98 12.59
N TRP A 290 25.41 7.22 12.08
CA TRP A 290 25.30 6.63 10.75
C TRP A 290 24.22 5.57 10.72
N LYS A 291 23.52 5.48 9.59
CA LYS A 291 22.45 4.52 9.36
C LYS A 291 22.57 3.95 7.95
N LEU A 292 22.41 2.64 7.83
CA LEU A 292 22.32 1.92 6.57
C LEU A 292 21.15 0.95 6.63
N GLU A 293 20.31 0.95 5.61
CA GLU A 293 19.14 0.10 5.45
C GLU A 293 19.17 -0.56 4.08
N MET A 294 18.81 -1.83 4.03
CA MET A 294 18.64 -2.60 2.82
C MET A 294 17.35 -3.42 2.90
N SER A 295 16.52 -3.33 1.89
CA SER A 295 15.31 -4.13 1.74
C SER A 295 15.29 -4.74 0.35
N ALA A 296 15.15 -6.05 0.26
CA ALA A 296 15.06 -6.76 -1.00
C ALA A 296 13.87 -7.72 -0.98
N PHE A 297 13.22 -7.90 -2.11
CA PHE A 297 12.20 -8.92 -2.27
C PHE A 297 12.16 -9.46 -3.71
N GLN A 298 11.64 -10.66 -3.83
CA GLN A 298 11.39 -11.33 -5.10
C GLN A 298 10.04 -12.05 -5.02
N ASN A 299 9.27 -11.96 -6.12
CA ASN A 299 8.06 -12.74 -6.32
C ASN A 299 8.14 -13.46 -7.66
N TYR A 300 7.76 -14.73 -7.67
CA TYR A 300 7.63 -15.55 -8.86
C TYR A 300 6.35 -16.38 -8.76
N SER A 301 5.63 -16.53 -9.86
CA SER A 301 4.53 -17.47 -9.98
C SER A 301 4.27 -17.79 -11.44
N ASP A 302 3.99 -19.05 -11.77
CA ASP A 302 3.49 -19.46 -13.10
C ASP A 302 2.02 -19.02 -13.28
N ASN A 303 1.30 -18.69 -12.18
CA ASN A 303 -0.13 -18.38 -12.18
C ASN A 303 -0.98 -19.37 -12.98
N ASN A 304 -0.55 -20.64 -13.03
CA ASN A 304 -1.12 -21.70 -13.86
C ASN A 304 -2.33 -22.37 -13.22
N TYR A 305 -3.16 -21.61 -12.51
CA TYR A 305 -4.37 -22.10 -11.88
C TYR A 305 -5.47 -22.42 -12.91
N THR A 306 -6.38 -23.29 -12.50
CA THR A 306 -7.54 -23.70 -13.30
C THR A 306 -8.65 -22.67 -13.19
N ILE A 307 -9.28 -22.36 -14.32
CA ILE A 307 -10.45 -21.48 -14.42
C ILE A 307 -11.57 -22.20 -15.18
N THR A 308 -12.77 -21.64 -15.12
CA THR A 308 -13.90 -22.06 -15.98
C THR A 308 -14.13 -20.97 -17.01
N ALA A 309 -13.89 -21.26 -18.28
CA ALA A 309 -13.96 -20.29 -19.36
C ALA A 309 -14.64 -20.85 -20.61
N PRO A 310 -15.37 -20.02 -21.39
CA PRO A 310 -15.79 -20.41 -22.71
C PRO A 310 -14.58 -20.54 -23.63
N VAL A 311 -14.51 -21.62 -24.39
CA VAL A 311 -13.41 -21.91 -25.30
C VAL A 311 -13.78 -21.52 -26.71
N LYS A 312 -12.91 -20.75 -27.36
CA LYS A 312 -13.08 -20.36 -28.77
C LYS A 312 -12.69 -21.53 -29.66
N ASP A 313 -13.56 -21.90 -30.60
CA ASP A 313 -13.20 -22.75 -31.73
C ASP A 313 -12.40 -21.92 -32.75
N LEU A 314 -11.13 -22.27 -32.91
CA LEU A 314 -10.24 -21.53 -33.80
C LEU A 314 -10.55 -21.73 -35.30
N SER A 315 -11.27 -22.81 -35.67
CA SER A 315 -11.59 -23.12 -37.05
C SER A 315 -12.67 -22.18 -37.66
N ASN A 316 -13.65 -21.78 -36.83
CA ASN A 316 -14.79 -20.98 -37.25
C ASN A 316 -14.96 -19.68 -36.43
N GLY A 317 -14.17 -19.49 -35.38
CA GLY A 317 -14.18 -18.32 -34.51
C GLY A 317 -15.33 -18.25 -33.50
N SER A 318 -16.19 -19.26 -33.44
CA SER A 318 -17.32 -19.31 -32.50
C SER A 318 -16.88 -19.53 -31.06
N ILE A 319 -17.67 -19.02 -30.09
CA ILE A 319 -17.43 -19.19 -28.67
C ILE A 319 -18.70 -19.77 -28.04
N ASP A 320 -18.58 -20.92 -27.42
CA ASP A 320 -19.71 -21.52 -26.68
C ASP A 320 -19.76 -21.01 -25.25
N PHE A 321 -20.58 -19.98 -25.00
CA PHE A 321 -20.82 -19.44 -23.66
C PHE A 321 -21.72 -20.33 -22.79
N ARG A 322 -22.43 -21.29 -23.36
CA ARG A 322 -23.35 -22.15 -22.61
C ARG A 322 -22.64 -23.31 -21.94
N HIS A 323 -21.54 -23.77 -22.51
CA HIS A 323 -20.78 -24.93 -22.01
C HIS A 323 -19.31 -24.51 -21.76
N PRO A 324 -19.04 -23.66 -20.73
CA PRO A 324 -17.68 -23.28 -20.42
C PRO A 324 -16.89 -24.48 -19.88
N GLU A 325 -15.65 -24.60 -20.32
CA GLU A 325 -14.75 -25.68 -19.96
C GLU A 325 -13.87 -25.34 -18.75
N ARG A 326 -13.43 -26.36 -18.05
CA ARG A 326 -12.43 -26.22 -17.00
C ARG A 326 -11.04 -26.30 -17.64
N VAL A 327 -10.34 -25.18 -17.74
CA VAL A 327 -9.08 -25.01 -18.44
C VAL A 327 -8.00 -24.43 -17.53
N ARG A 328 -6.75 -24.71 -17.86
CA ARG A 328 -5.59 -24.23 -17.10
C ARG A 328 -4.94 -23.03 -17.81
N ARG A 329 -4.56 -22.02 -17.04
CA ARG A 329 -3.74 -20.91 -17.57
C ARG A 329 -2.36 -21.44 -17.95
N PHE A 330 -1.78 -20.96 -19.06
CA PHE A 330 -0.54 -21.48 -19.62
C PHE A 330 0.47 -20.39 -20.02
N HIS A 331 0.05 -19.10 -20.02
CA HIS A 331 0.86 -17.96 -20.39
C HIS A 331 0.59 -16.76 -19.46
N ASP A 332 0.85 -16.94 -18.16
CA ASP A 332 0.57 -15.92 -17.14
C ASP A 332 1.70 -15.85 -16.08
N THR A 333 2.91 -16.24 -16.49
CA THR A 333 4.08 -16.22 -15.61
C THR A 333 4.40 -14.79 -15.20
N TYR A 334 4.68 -14.62 -13.93
CA TYR A 334 5.13 -13.36 -13.37
C TYR A 334 6.42 -13.53 -12.59
N HIS A 335 7.37 -12.65 -12.84
CA HIS A 335 8.61 -12.53 -12.07
C HIS A 335 8.89 -11.05 -11.78
N ASN A 336 9.22 -10.77 -10.53
CA ASN A 336 9.54 -9.41 -10.09
C ASN A 336 10.56 -9.47 -8.96
N GLU A 337 11.47 -8.51 -8.97
CA GLU A 337 12.48 -8.34 -7.93
C GLU A 337 12.73 -6.87 -7.67
N ALA A 338 13.04 -6.52 -6.42
CA ALA A 338 13.41 -5.16 -6.06
C ALA A 338 14.43 -5.15 -4.93
N LEU A 339 15.32 -4.16 -5.00
CA LEU A 339 16.31 -3.84 -3.99
C LEU A 339 16.24 -2.36 -3.67
N THR A 340 16.01 -2.01 -2.42
CA THR A 340 16.08 -0.66 -1.89
C THR A 340 17.26 -0.56 -0.93
N VAL A 341 18.13 0.40 -1.13
CA VAL A 341 19.24 0.74 -0.23
C VAL A 341 19.12 2.18 0.19
N ARG A 342 19.21 2.47 1.47
CA ARG A 342 19.21 3.83 2.03
C ARG A 342 20.34 3.97 3.04
N GLY A 343 21.12 5.03 2.92
CA GLY A 343 22.23 5.33 3.82
C GLY A 343 22.28 6.80 4.19
N GLY A 344 22.82 7.11 5.36
CA GLY A 344 22.95 8.51 5.78
C GLY A 344 23.17 8.67 7.26
N VAL A 345 22.72 9.79 7.81
CA VAL A 345 22.91 10.16 9.21
C VAL A 345 21.59 10.52 9.90
N ILE A 346 21.53 10.21 11.19
CA ILE A 346 20.41 10.58 12.06
C ILE A 346 20.94 11.27 13.32
N ASN A 347 20.09 12.07 13.96
CA ASN A 347 20.35 12.73 15.25
C ASN A 347 21.66 13.56 15.25
N ARG A 348 21.89 14.34 14.18
CA ARG A 348 22.98 15.29 14.07
C ARG A 348 22.50 16.71 14.39
N PRO A 349 23.39 17.63 14.86
CA PRO A 349 22.99 19.02 15.14
C PRO A 349 22.36 19.73 13.93
N TRP A 350 22.81 19.41 12.71
CA TRP A 350 22.35 20.03 11.46
C TRP A 350 21.25 19.22 10.75
N ALA A 351 21.02 17.94 11.12
CA ALA A 351 19.98 17.10 10.55
C ALA A 351 19.51 16.05 11.57
N ASP A 352 18.22 16.03 11.90
CA ASP A 352 17.65 14.94 12.66
C ASP A 352 17.56 13.67 11.82
N ARG A 353 17.48 13.85 10.48
CA ARG A 353 17.57 12.78 9.48
C ARG A 353 18.09 13.35 8.16
N LEU A 354 19.08 12.72 7.60
CA LEU A 354 19.45 12.86 6.20
C LEU A 354 19.73 11.47 5.66
N LEU A 355 18.86 10.97 4.77
CA LEU A 355 19.02 9.69 4.11
C LEU A 355 19.03 9.90 2.60
N LEU A 356 20.00 9.32 1.94
CA LEU A 356 20.08 9.14 0.51
C LEU A 356 19.81 7.67 0.22
N GLY A 357 19.05 7.39 -0.80
CA GLY A 357 18.72 6.03 -1.15
C GLY A 357 18.51 5.85 -2.64
N PHE A 358 18.43 4.59 -3.05
CA PHE A 358 17.99 4.22 -4.37
C PHE A 358 17.20 2.91 -4.30
N THR A 359 16.28 2.75 -5.23
CA THR A 359 15.57 1.49 -5.45
C THR A 359 15.81 1.05 -6.89
N LEU A 360 16.18 -0.21 -7.04
CA LEU A 360 16.24 -0.93 -8.31
C LEU A 360 15.11 -1.94 -8.32
N ALA A 361 14.37 -2.01 -9.42
CA ALA A 361 13.34 -3.03 -9.57
C ALA A 361 13.29 -3.53 -11.02
N GLY A 362 12.96 -4.81 -11.17
CA GLY A 362 12.76 -5.45 -12.45
C GLY A 362 11.48 -6.28 -12.44
N MET A 363 10.86 -6.45 -13.60
CA MET A 363 9.71 -7.34 -13.75
C MET A 363 9.63 -7.92 -15.15
N HIS A 364 9.09 -9.13 -15.23
CA HIS A 364 8.60 -9.78 -16.43
C HIS A 364 7.20 -10.31 -16.17
N LYS A 365 6.29 -10.12 -17.13
CA LYS A 365 4.90 -10.55 -17.03
C LYS A 365 4.42 -11.08 -18.38
N ASP A 366 4.08 -12.35 -18.42
CA ASP A 366 3.29 -12.91 -19.50
C ASP A 366 1.84 -12.47 -19.36
N LEU A 367 1.16 -12.23 -20.47
CA LEU A 367 -0.21 -11.74 -20.49
C LEU A 367 -1.11 -12.79 -21.13
N GLN A 368 -1.91 -13.48 -20.31
CA GLN A 368 -2.78 -14.57 -20.78
C GLN A 368 -4.10 -14.06 -21.37
N THR A 369 -4.63 -12.95 -20.85
CA THR A 369 -5.95 -12.45 -21.22
C THR A 369 -5.95 -10.95 -21.39
N GLY A 370 -6.91 -10.46 -22.19
CA GLY A 370 -7.27 -9.05 -22.25
C GLY A 370 -8.20 -8.63 -21.11
N VAL A 371 -9.02 -7.60 -21.38
CA VAL A 371 -10.03 -7.08 -20.44
C VAL A 371 -11.10 -8.13 -20.11
N ARG A 372 -11.34 -9.05 -21.03
CA ARG A 372 -12.32 -10.14 -20.92
C ARG A 372 -11.63 -11.50 -21.04
N GLN A 373 -12.14 -12.49 -20.27
CA GLN A 373 -11.50 -13.81 -20.18
C GLN A 373 -11.56 -14.63 -21.49
N GLU A 374 -12.54 -14.38 -22.35
CA GLU A 374 -12.63 -15.06 -23.66
C GLU A 374 -11.55 -14.65 -24.66
N VAL A 375 -10.84 -13.54 -24.40
CA VAL A 375 -9.71 -13.09 -25.22
C VAL A 375 -8.43 -13.71 -24.68
N VAL A 376 -7.84 -14.63 -25.42
CA VAL A 376 -6.69 -15.44 -24.99
C VAL A 376 -5.45 -15.06 -25.79
N TYR A 377 -4.38 -14.77 -25.07
CA TYR A 377 -3.05 -14.53 -25.62
C TYR A 377 -2.12 -15.69 -25.24
N GLY A 378 -1.21 -16.05 -26.10
CA GLY A 378 -0.26 -17.13 -25.87
C GLY A 378 1.20 -16.74 -25.97
N LYS A 379 1.50 -15.50 -26.45
CA LYS A 379 2.87 -14.99 -26.61
C LYS A 379 3.03 -13.51 -26.31
N LYS A 380 1.95 -12.82 -25.90
CA LYS A 380 2.02 -11.41 -25.50
C LYS A 380 2.67 -11.29 -24.12
N TYR A 381 3.64 -10.38 -23.95
CA TYR A 381 4.31 -10.18 -22.67
C TYR A 381 4.76 -8.72 -22.49
N ARG A 382 5.12 -8.41 -21.24
CA ARG A 382 5.65 -7.11 -20.81
C ARG A 382 6.84 -7.32 -19.90
N PHE A 383 7.87 -6.49 -20.04
CA PHE A 383 8.98 -6.45 -19.06
C PHE A 383 9.41 -5.02 -18.81
N GLY A 384 10.05 -4.79 -17.67
CA GLY A 384 10.48 -3.44 -17.34
C GLY A 384 11.48 -3.40 -16.20
N HIS A 385 12.16 -2.24 -16.11
CA HIS A 385 13.13 -1.92 -15.08
C HIS A 385 12.88 -0.52 -14.54
N SER A 386 13.13 -0.33 -13.26
CA SER A 386 12.99 0.96 -12.58
C SER A 386 14.25 1.29 -11.80
N PHE A 387 14.68 2.55 -11.89
CA PHE A 387 15.74 3.13 -11.07
C PHE A 387 15.21 4.37 -10.37
N MET A 388 15.25 4.38 -9.03
CA MET A 388 14.57 5.39 -8.23
C MET A 388 15.48 5.91 -7.10
N PRO A 389 16.37 6.88 -7.36
CA PRO A 389 17.10 7.59 -6.31
C PRO A 389 16.14 8.45 -5.47
N SER A 390 16.46 8.59 -4.19
CA SER A 390 15.65 9.32 -3.22
C SER A 390 16.49 10.06 -2.18
N LEU A 391 15.93 11.17 -1.69
CA LEU A 391 16.47 11.99 -0.62
C LEU A 391 15.40 12.23 0.43
N GLN A 392 15.76 12.08 1.71
CA GLN A 392 14.95 12.49 2.84
C GLN A 392 15.79 13.33 3.80
N TYR A 393 15.36 14.56 4.04
CA TYR A 393 15.94 15.44 5.03
C TYR A 393 14.89 15.91 6.01
N ALA A 394 15.21 15.88 7.28
CA ALA A 394 14.36 16.44 8.32
C ALA A 394 15.23 17.17 9.37
N LYS A 395 14.78 18.35 9.75
CA LYS A 395 15.36 19.13 10.84
C LYS A 395 14.23 19.73 11.66
N ARG A 396 14.28 19.46 12.97
CA ARG A 396 13.28 19.91 13.93
C ARG A 396 13.87 20.95 14.86
N ASN A 397 12.97 21.57 15.60
CA ASN A 397 13.32 22.50 16.66
C ASN A 397 14.20 23.68 16.21
N LEU A 398 14.05 24.11 14.93
CA LEU A 398 14.60 25.37 14.44
C LEU A 398 13.88 26.57 15.07
N LEU A 399 14.45 27.75 14.98
CA LEU A 399 13.86 29.00 15.45
C LEU A 399 13.31 28.90 16.89
N HIS A 400 14.17 28.56 17.85
CA HIS A 400 13.82 28.41 19.26
C HIS A 400 12.73 27.34 19.51
N ASN A 401 12.87 26.17 18.88
CA ASN A 401 11.97 25.04 18.97
C ASN A 401 10.58 25.27 18.34
N ARG A 402 10.42 26.23 17.43
CA ARG A 402 9.13 26.54 16.81
C ARG A 402 8.96 26.00 15.40
N LEU A 403 10.03 25.76 14.65
CA LEU A 403 9.97 25.37 13.25
C LEU A 403 10.54 23.96 13.04
N ASP A 404 9.76 23.10 12.43
CA ASP A 404 10.18 21.78 11.93
C ASP A 404 10.12 21.81 10.39
N LEU A 405 11.19 21.38 9.73
CA LEU A 405 11.30 21.28 8.28
C LEU A 405 11.50 19.82 7.86
N THR A 406 10.80 19.41 6.81
CA THR A 406 11.03 18.12 6.15
C THR A 406 11.06 18.32 4.65
N LEU A 407 12.06 17.78 3.99
CA LEU A 407 12.23 17.77 2.54
C LEU A 407 12.33 16.33 2.08
N THR A 408 11.52 15.97 1.09
CA THR A 408 11.60 14.71 0.38
C THR A 408 11.80 14.99 -1.11
N ALA A 409 12.61 14.16 -1.77
CA ALA A 409 12.76 14.20 -3.22
C ALA A 409 13.01 12.79 -3.74
N ASN A 410 12.41 12.46 -4.85
CA ASN A 410 12.73 11.26 -5.60
C ASN A 410 12.64 11.50 -7.10
N TYR A 411 13.46 10.78 -7.83
CA TYR A 411 13.42 10.69 -9.28
C TYR A 411 13.17 9.23 -9.64
N ASN A 412 12.22 8.97 -10.52
CA ASN A 412 11.91 7.61 -10.98
C ASN A 412 12.10 7.54 -12.49
N ARG A 413 13.03 6.72 -12.91
CA ARG A 413 13.19 6.36 -14.32
C ARG A 413 12.69 4.96 -14.53
N ASN A 414 11.63 4.83 -15.33
CA ASN A 414 11.01 3.55 -15.63
C ASN A 414 11.14 3.24 -17.11
N LEU A 415 11.68 2.09 -17.41
CA LEU A 415 11.77 1.55 -18.75
C LEU A 415 10.82 0.36 -18.83
N THR A 416 9.79 0.44 -19.69
CA THR A 416 8.81 -0.64 -19.87
C THR A 416 8.71 -0.97 -21.34
N THR A 417 8.73 -2.24 -21.71
CA THR A 417 8.57 -2.73 -23.06
C THR A 417 7.36 -3.67 -23.14
N ASN A 418 6.42 -3.35 -24.00
CA ASN A 418 5.27 -4.20 -24.33
C ASN A 418 5.55 -4.90 -25.66
N VAL A 419 5.32 -6.21 -25.72
CA VAL A 419 5.57 -7.02 -26.91
C VAL A 419 4.33 -7.82 -27.27
N ASP A 420 3.81 -7.57 -28.48
CA ASP A 420 2.71 -8.30 -29.10
C ASP A 420 3.00 -8.43 -30.61
N THR A 421 3.86 -9.37 -30.94
CA THR A 421 4.35 -9.57 -32.34
C THR A 421 3.97 -10.93 -32.93
N SER A 422 3.24 -11.75 -32.17
CA SER A 422 2.86 -13.10 -32.59
C SER A 422 1.86 -13.06 -33.74
N ALA A 423 2.09 -13.87 -34.75
CA ALA A 423 1.13 -14.10 -35.86
C ALA A 423 0.26 -15.35 -35.64
N TYR A 424 -0.09 -15.64 -34.38
CA TYR A 424 -0.96 -16.77 -34.03
C TYR A 424 -2.14 -16.30 -33.20
N ALA A 425 -3.28 -16.97 -33.33
CA ALA A 425 -4.42 -16.89 -32.44
C ALA A 425 -4.42 -18.13 -31.53
N PHE A 426 -4.74 -17.91 -30.26
CA PHE A 426 -4.76 -18.96 -29.24
C PHE A 426 -6.18 -19.13 -28.67
N ASN A 427 -6.47 -20.31 -28.14
CA ASN A 427 -7.62 -20.56 -27.29
C ASN A 427 -7.20 -21.09 -25.91
N TRP A 428 -8.16 -21.31 -25.04
CA TRP A 428 -7.90 -21.76 -23.67
C TRP A 428 -7.34 -23.18 -23.54
N ARG A 429 -7.41 -24.01 -24.60
CA ARG A 429 -6.78 -25.33 -24.62
C ARG A 429 -5.29 -25.26 -24.98
N GLY A 430 -4.78 -24.04 -25.29
CA GLY A 430 -3.42 -23.85 -25.77
C GLY A 430 -3.24 -24.16 -27.25
N GLU A 431 -4.33 -24.46 -27.96
CA GLU A 431 -4.34 -24.65 -29.41
C GLU A 431 -4.08 -23.32 -30.10
N SER A 432 -3.41 -23.35 -31.24
CA SER A 432 -3.12 -22.15 -32.01
C SER A 432 -3.24 -22.35 -33.51
N ILE A 433 -3.64 -21.29 -34.21
CA ILE A 433 -3.65 -21.21 -35.65
C ILE A 433 -2.91 -19.97 -36.14
N PRO A 434 -2.26 -20.03 -37.32
CA PRO A 434 -1.66 -18.84 -37.92
C PRO A 434 -2.72 -17.77 -38.22
N ARG A 435 -2.30 -16.51 -38.12
CA ARG A 435 -3.09 -15.32 -38.51
C ARG A 435 -2.43 -14.61 -39.69
N ASN A 436 -3.25 -13.98 -40.55
CA ASN A 436 -2.74 -13.19 -41.66
C ASN A 436 -2.10 -11.85 -41.21
N SER A 437 -2.41 -11.39 -40.00
CA SER A 437 -1.83 -10.19 -39.42
C SER A 437 -1.13 -10.51 -38.10
N PRO A 438 0.09 -10.00 -37.85
CA PRO A 438 0.75 -10.14 -36.57
C PRO A 438 0.06 -9.32 -35.48
N GLY A 439 0.36 -9.69 -34.21
CA GLY A 439 -0.24 -9.13 -33.02
C GLY A 439 -1.46 -9.92 -32.55
N GLU A 440 -1.46 -10.42 -31.34
CA GLU A 440 -2.61 -11.13 -30.76
C GLU A 440 -3.75 -10.17 -30.45
N GLN A 441 -3.40 -8.95 -30.02
CA GLN A 441 -4.32 -7.84 -29.85
C GLN A 441 -3.94 -6.67 -30.77
N ASN A 442 -2.76 -6.10 -30.58
CA ASN A 442 -2.22 -5.00 -31.38
C ASN A 442 -0.80 -5.37 -31.81
N TYR A 443 -0.48 -5.25 -33.11
CA TYR A 443 0.89 -5.47 -33.52
C TYR A 443 1.80 -4.38 -32.98
N LEU A 444 2.51 -4.68 -31.89
CA LEU A 444 3.36 -3.70 -31.21
C LEU A 444 4.62 -4.34 -30.63
N HIS A 445 5.69 -3.57 -30.66
CA HIS A 445 6.90 -3.76 -29.89
C HIS A 445 7.32 -2.35 -29.42
N LEU A 446 6.75 -1.93 -28.29
CA LEU A 446 6.76 -0.54 -27.87
C LEU A 446 7.51 -0.39 -26.55
N ARG A 447 8.49 0.50 -26.55
CA ARG A 447 9.27 0.85 -25.36
C ARG A 447 8.87 2.24 -24.86
N TYR A 448 8.52 2.30 -23.56
CA TYR A 448 8.34 3.55 -22.83
C TYR A 448 9.58 3.86 -22.02
N ASN A 449 9.90 5.13 -21.99
CA ASN A 449 10.87 5.73 -21.10
C ASN A 449 10.14 6.83 -20.33
N ASP A 450 9.83 6.56 -19.06
CA ASP A 450 9.13 7.48 -18.17
C ASP A 450 10.13 8.06 -17.18
N ASP A 451 10.22 9.38 -17.15
CA ASP A 451 11.01 10.15 -16.19
C ASP A 451 10.04 10.90 -15.27
N ASN A 452 10.12 10.66 -13.97
CA ASN A 452 9.21 11.26 -13.00
C ASN A 452 9.98 11.84 -11.80
N TRP A 453 9.81 13.13 -11.57
CA TRP A 453 10.37 13.88 -10.44
C TRP A 453 9.26 14.20 -9.45
N ASN A 454 9.51 13.92 -8.17
CA ASN A 454 8.63 14.32 -7.09
C ASN A 454 9.44 14.96 -5.98
N THR A 455 8.98 16.10 -5.49
CA THR A 455 9.55 16.76 -4.31
C THR A 455 8.44 17.20 -3.38
N GLY A 456 8.71 17.19 -2.08
CA GLY A 456 7.79 17.67 -1.05
C GLY A 456 8.54 18.43 0.02
N LEU A 457 8.08 19.64 0.33
CA LEU A 457 8.59 20.48 1.42
C LEU A 457 7.49 20.69 2.44
N ASP A 458 7.72 20.26 3.68
CA ASP A 458 6.89 20.56 4.85
C ASP A 458 7.58 21.56 5.76
N ALA A 459 6.85 22.60 6.16
CA ALA A 459 7.25 23.54 7.18
C ALA A 459 6.14 23.62 8.24
N ARG A 460 6.46 23.24 9.48
CA ARG A 460 5.53 23.24 10.60
C ARG A 460 5.96 24.26 11.62
N PHE A 461 5.16 25.28 11.81
CA PHE A 461 5.47 26.36 12.72
C PHE A 461 4.55 26.33 13.93
N ARG A 462 5.11 26.08 15.11
CA ARG A 462 4.41 26.12 16.40
C ARG A 462 4.30 27.55 16.86
N LEU A 463 3.10 28.10 16.84
CA LEU A 463 2.80 29.42 17.38
C LEU A 463 2.89 29.36 18.91
N ASP A 464 2.25 28.35 19.49
CA ASP A 464 2.30 27.98 20.91
C ASP A 464 1.95 26.48 21.11
N GLU A 465 1.65 26.05 22.35
CA GLU A 465 1.33 24.67 22.69
C GLU A 465 -0.03 24.20 22.12
N ARG A 466 -0.90 25.08 21.67
CA ARG A 466 -2.25 24.80 21.17
C ARG A 466 -2.42 25.08 19.70
N ASN A 467 -1.50 25.81 19.12
CA ASN A 467 -1.62 26.39 17.78
C ASN A 467 -0.45 25.97 16.89
N LEU A 468 -0.73 25.24 15.79
CA LEU A 468 0.24 24.81 14.81
C LEU A 468 -0.18 25.26 13.41
N LEU A 469 0.69 25.95 12.74
CA LEU A 469 0.58 26.28 11.32
C LEU A 469 1.45 25.33 10.52
N THR A 470 0.90 24.73 9.46
CA THR A 470 1.65 23.84 8.57
C THR A 470 1.52 24.34 7.15
N PHE A 471 2.65 24.55 6.50
CA PHE A 471 2.74 24.79 5.06
C PHE A 471 3.35 23.57 4.39
N HIS A 472 2.77 23.15 3.28
CA HIS A 472 3.30 22.11 2.41
C HIS A 472 3.33 22.57 0.97
N HIS A 473 4.39 22.20 0.24
CA HIS A 473 4.47 22.36 -1.20
C HIS A 473 4.98 21.06 -1.81
N SER A 474 4.22 20.50 -2.76
CA SER A 474 4.68 19.39 -3.60
C SER A 474 4.85 19.83 -5.05
N PHE A 475 5.90 19.33 -5.67
CA PHE A 475 6.18 19.45 -7.08
C PHE A 475 6.33 18.07 -7.67
N GLY A 476 5.61 17.81 -8.79
CA GLY A 476 5.72 16.60 -9.59
C GLY A 476 5.91 16.97 -11.06
N ARG A 477 6.84 16.31 -11.73
CA ARG A 477 7.02 16.40 -13.18
C ARG A 477 7.14 15.01 -13.75
N PHE A 478 6.35 14.72 -14.75
CA PHE A 478 6.36 13.47 -15.49
C PHE A 478 6.58 13.75 -16.97
N ASP A 479 7.52 13.04 -17.58
CA ASP A 479 7.80 13.06 -19.00
C ASP A 479 7.83 11.61 -19.52
N ARG A 480 7.05 11.31 -20.59
CA ARG A 480 7.03 10.00 -21.28
C ARG A 480 7.50 10.15 -22.71
N ASN A 481 8.46 9.32 -23.08
CA ASN A 481 8.85 9.10 -24.45
C ASN A 481 8.58 7.63 -24.83
N SER A 482 7.81 7.42 -25.87
CA SER A 482 7.53 6.09 -26.43
C SER A 482 8.28 5.90 -27.75
N THR A 483 8.86 4.72 -27.93
CA THR A 483 9.58 4.36 -29.16
C THR A 483 9.09 3.01 -29.63
N SER A 484 8.52 2.97 -30.85
CA SER A 484 8.20 1.71 -31.52
C SER A 484 9.48 1.08 -32.06
N LEU A 485 9.73 -0.16 -31.68
CA LEU A 485 10.85 -0.97 -32.20
C LEU A 485 10.51 -1.65 -33.52
N LEU A 486 9.26 -1.52 -34.00
CA LEU A 486 8.77 -2.01 -35.30
C LEU A 486 8.80 -0.93 -36.36
N ALA A 487 8.74 0.35 -35.97
CA ALA A 487 8.71 1.47 -36.88
C ALA A 487 10.07 1.62 -37.59
N ARG A 488 10.02 2.00 -38.88
CA ARG A 488 11.21 2.42 -39.62
C ARG A 488 11.77 3.69 -39.00
N GLU A 489 13.07 3.93 -39.15
CA GLU A 489 13.78 5.03 -38.48
C GLU A 489 13.15 6.42 -38.80
N ASN A 490 12.61 6.61 -40.01
CA ASN A 490 11.96 7.85 -40.47
C ASN A 490 10.54 8.07 -39.89
N GLU A 491 9.92 7.05 -39.33
CA GLU A 491 8.57 7.08 -38.76
C GLU A 491 8.59 7.31 -37.24
N LYS A 492 9.77 7.36 -36.64
CA LYS A 492 9.99 7.50 -35.19
C LYS A 492 10.01 8.98 -34.76
N ALA A 493 8.94 9.73 -34.96
CA ALA A 493 8.81 11.06 -34.38
C ALA A 493 8.07 10.98 -33.04
N PRO A 494 8.76 10.81 -31.91
CA PRO A 494 8.09 10.78 -30.61
C PRO A 494 7.66 12.19 -30.25
N ILE A 495 6.35 12.45 -30.23
CA ILE A 495 5.84 13.64 -29.59
C ILE A 495 5.85 13.37 -28.10
N GLY A 496 6.81 13.96 -27.40
CA GLY A 496 6.94 13.83 -25.96
C GLY A 496 5.66 14.25 -25.24
N ARG A 497 5.30 13.51 -24.21
CA ARG A 497 4.13 13.73 -23.34
C ARG A 497 4.64 14.11 -21.97
N GLY A 498 4.09 15.17 -21.38
CA GLY A 498 4.57 15.60 -20.08
C GLY A 498 3.50 16.29 -19.25
N THR A 499 3.64 16.18 -17.97
CA THR A 499 2.85 16.93 -16.99
C THR A 499 3.75 17.58 -15.95
N THR A 500 3.37 18.78 -15.50
CA THR A 500 3.97 19.43 -14.35
C THR A 500 2.87 19.79 -13.36
N LYS A 501 3.03 19.34 -12.12
CA LYS A 501 2.01 19.47 -11.06
C LYS A 501 2.62 20.21 -9.88
N HIS A 502 1.93 21.25 -9.39
CA HIS A 502 2.25 21.95 -8.14
C HIS A 502 1.02 21.88 -7.23
N ILE A 503 1.21 21.47 -5.99
CA ILE A 503 0.16 21.48 -4.98
C ILE A 503 0.73 22.16 -3.74
N SER A 504 0.14 23.30 -3.37
CA SER A 504 0.49 24.04 -2.15
C SER A 504 -0.66 23.95 -1.15
N GLY A 505 -0.35 23.67 0.09
CA GLY A 505 -1.35 23.59 1.15
C GLY A 505 -0.93 24.37 2.39
N LEU A 506 -1.90 25.00 3.02
CA LEU A 506 -1.72 25.67 4.31
C LEU A 506 -2.80 25.15 5.26
N SER A 507 -2.41 24.70 6.45
CA SER A 507 -3.34 24.27 7.50
C SER A 507 -3.05 24.91 8.83
N TYR A 508 -4.09 25.16 9.59
CA TYR A 508 -4.03 25.64 10.96
C TYR A 508 -4.74 24.65 11.87
N LEU A 509 -3.97 24.09 12.82
CA LEU A 509 -4.47 23.17 13.84
C LEU A 509 -4.60 23.91 15.17
N TYR A 510 -5.80 23.80 15.77
CA TYR A 510 -6.12 24.34 17.08
C TYR A 510 -6.55 23.24 18.05
N MET A 511 -5.85 23.15 19.20
CA MET A 511 -6.09 22.17 20.27
C MET A 511 -6.31 22.90 21.61
N PRO A 512 -7.49 23.45 21.87
CA PRO A 512 -7.75 24.23 23.09
C PRO A 512 -7.57 23.40 24.37
N ASN A 513 -7.88 22.12 24.30
CA ASN A 513 -7.77 21.18 25.41
C ASN A 513 -7.65 19.72 24.93
N ALA A 514 -7.58 18.77 25.85
CA ALA A 514 -7.45 17.34 25.51
C ALA A 514 -8.69 16.72 24.85
N ARG A 515 -9.85 17.42 24.80
CA ARG A 515 -11.09 16.91 24.19
C ARG A 515 -11.28 17.35 22.75
N TRP A 516 -10.74 18.53 22.37
CA TRP A 516 -10.95 19.14 21.06
C TRP A 516 -9.67 19.16 20.23
N ASN A 517 -9.76 18.73 19.00
CA ASN A 517 -8.78 18.97 17.94
C ASN A 517 -9.52 19.48 16.71
N VAL A 518 -9.18 20.65 16.21
CA VAL A 518 -9.82 21.26 15.03
C VAL A 518 -8.74 21.71 14.06
N THR A 519 -8.90 21.36 12.79
CA THR A 519 -8.00 21.79 11.70
C THR A 519 -8.83 22.46 10.62
N ALA A 520 -8.38 23.61 10.14
CA ALA A 520 -8.85 24.25 8.91
C ALA A 520 -7.70 24.32 7.91
N PHE A 521 -7.99 24.19 6.61
CA PHE A 521 -6.94 24.22 5.59
C PHE A 521 -7.45 24.74 4.24
N GLY A 522 -6.49 25.22 3.42
CA GLY A 522 -6.67 25.53 2.02
C GLY A 522 -5.57 24.86 1.18
N LYS A 523 -5.92 24.48 -0.05
CA LYS A 523 -5.01 23.85 -1.02
C LYS A 523 -5.13 24.56 -2.36
N PHE A 524 -4.02 24.83 -3.01
CA PHE A 524 -3.95 25.34 -4.37
C PHE A 524 -3.31 24.29 -5.27
N TYR A 525 -3.97 23.99 -6.39
CA TYR A 525 -3.56 23.02 -7.36
C TYR A 525 -3.26 23.71 -8.68
N HIS A 526 -2.14 23.39 -9.29
CA HIS A 526 -1.76 23.81 -10.64
C HIS A 526 -1.25 22.62 -11.42
N LEU A 527 -1.78 22.43 -12.62
CA LEU A 527 -1.39 21.37 -13.55
C LEU A 527 -1.10 21.99 -14.91
N HIS A 528 0.08 21.71 -15.44
CA HIS A 528 0.42 21.95 -16.84
C HIS A 528 0.55 20.59 -17.55
N VAL A 529 -0.16 20.43 -18.66
CA VAL A 529 -0.17 19.23 -19.51
C VAL A 529 0.31 19.59 -20.89
N SER A 530 1.17 18.78 -21.47
CA SER A 530 1.61 18.91 -22.85
C SER A 530 1.72 17.54 -23.51
N GLY A 531 1.06 17.36 -24.65
CA GLY A 531 1.04 16.09 -25.35
C GLY A 531 0.51 16.15 -26.76
N PRO A 532 0.57 15.05 -27.52
CA PRO A 532 0.03 14.95 -28.86
C PRO A 532 -1.51 14.89 -28.83
N VAL A 533 -2.12 15.59 -29.76
CA VAL A 533 -3.54 15.47 -30.07
C VAL A 533 -3.66 15.17 -31.56
N SER A 534 -4.42 14.14 -31.89
CA SER A 534 -4.69 13.82 -33.31
C SER A 534 -5.49 14.94 -33.96
N THR A 535 -5.10 15.32 -35.17
CA THR A 535 -5.82 16.29 -36.04
C THR A 535 -6.50 15.62 -37.19
N SER A 536 -6.41 14.29 -37.30
CA SER A 536 -7.08 13.51 -38.36
C SER A 536 -7.87 12.37 -37.75
N ASP A 537 -9.00 12.02 -38.37
CA ASP A 537 -9.86 10.90 -37.95
C ASP A 537 -9.11 9.55 -37.99
N LEU A 538 -8.09 9.44 -38.87
CA LEU A 538 -7.25 8.26 -39.03
C LEU A 538 -6.07 8.22 -38.06
N GLN A 539 -5.95 9.20 -37.16
CA GLN A 539 -4.85 9.32 -36.18
C GLN A 539 -3.44 9.33 -36.79
N GLU A 540 -3.30 9.80 -38.02
CA GLU A 540 -2.02 9.85 -38.73
C GLU A 540 -1.24 11.15 -38.48
N LYS A 541 -1.95 12.23 -38.10
CA LYS A 541 -1.33 13.54 -37.86
C LYS A 541 -1.57 14.00 -36.45
N PHE A 542 -0.48 14.35 -35.79
CA PHE A 542 -0.49 14.84 -34.40
C PHE A 542 0.06 16.25 -34.33
N VAL A 543 -0.55 17.08 -33.51
CA VAL A 543 -0.02 18.37 -33.08
C VAL A 543 0.18 18.38 -31.58
N ARG A 544 1.20 19.06 -31.11
CA ARG A 544 1.42 19.26 -29.69
C ARG A 544 0.45 20.31 -29.16
N LYS A 545 -0.38 19.94 -28.21
CA LYS A 545 -1.21 20.87 -27.44
C LYS A 545 -0.73 20.92 -26.01
N SER A 546 -0.84 22.11 -25.40
CA SER A 546 -0.61 22.30 -23.98
C SER A 546 -1.84 22.91 -23.33
N HIS A 547 -2.09 22.52 -22.10
CA HIS A 547 -3.23 22.99 -21.30
C HIS A 547 -2.77 23.27 -19.86
N GLN A 548 -3.29 24.34 -19.26
CA GLN A 548 -3.01 24.71 -17.88
C GLN A 548 -4.31 24.77 -17.09
N LEU A 549 -4.29 24.20 -15.92
CA LEU A 549 -5.43 24.13 -15.00
C LEU A 549 -5.02 24.61 -13.62
N GLY A 550 -5.80 25.54 -13.06
CA GLY A 550 -5.62 26.04 -11.70
C GLY A 550 -6.88 25.81 -10.87
N PHE A 551 -6.74 25.38 -9.64
CA PHE A 551 -7.86 25.08 -8.78
C PHE A 551 -7.57 25.42 -7.31
N PHE A 552 -8.63 25.79 -6.56
CA PHE A 552 -8.54 26.02 -5.12
C PHE A 552 -9.52 25.12 -4.38
N GLY A 553 -8.99 24.36 -3.41
CA GLY A 553 -9.73 23.52 -2.49
C GLY A 553 -9.59 24.03 -1.06
N PHE A 554 -10.57 23.73 -0.22
CA PHE A 554 -10.52 24.07 1.19
C PHE A 554 -11.33 23.07 2.02
N GLY A 555 -11.06 23.04 3.32
CA GLY A 555 -11.77 22.14 4.20
C GLY A 555 -11.41 22.30 5.65
N GLY A 556 -12.00 21.44 6.45
CA GLY A 556 -11.72 21.34 7.87
C GLY A 556 -12.06 19.97 8.42
N ALA A 557 -11.43 19.66 9.55
CA ALA A 557 -11.66 18.42 10.27
C ALA A 557 -11.66 18.70 11.77
N GLY A 558 -12.50 17.98 12.50
CA GLY A 558 -12.59 18.12 13.95
C GLY A 558 -12.80 16.79 14.63
N THR A 559 -12.16 16.63 15.80
CA THR A 559 -12.34 15.51 16.69
C THR A 559 -12.82 16.01 18.03
N TYR A 560 -13.86 15.37 18.56
CA TYR A 560 -14.35 15.62 19.91
C TYR A 560 -14.42 14.33 20.73
N ARG A 561 -13.85 14.35 21.92
CA ARG A 561 -13.94 13.25 22.89
C ARG A 561 -15.04 13.54 23.88
N PHE A 562 -16.17 12.85 23.71
CA PHE A 562 -17.31 12.95 24.62
C PHE A 562 -16.96 12.40 26.00
N SER A 563 -16.20 11.30 26.04
CA SER A 563 -15.73 10.64 27.25
C SER A 563 -14.41 9.89 26.98
N THR A 564 -13.91 9.14 27.96
CA THR A 564 -12.77 8.22 27.80
C THR A 564 -13.06 7.07 26.83
N HIS A 565 -14.34 6.80 26.54
CA HIS A 565 -14.81 5.70 25.71
C HIS A 565 -15.31 6.17 24.34
N TRP A 566 -15.92 7.33 24.25
CA TRP A 566 -16.59 7.83 23.07
C TRP A 566 -15.85 8.98 22.41
N GLN A 567 -15.63 8.87 21.10
CA GLN A 567 -15.03 9.91 20.27
C GLN A 567 -15.83 10.06 18.98
N GLY A 568 -16.07 11.31 18.55
CA GLY A 568 -16.64 11.65 17.26
C GLY A 568 -15.67 12.45 16.43
N LYS A 569 -15.68 12.23 15.12
CA LYS A 569 -14.92 12.99 14.12
C LYS A 569 -15.85 13.44 13.01
N LEU A 570 -15.71 14.70 12.60
CA LEU A 570 -16.41 15.26 11.44
C LEU A 570 -15.38 15.95 10.56
N SER A 571 -15.48 15.74 9.26
CA SER A 571 -14.62 16.43 8.30
C SER A 571 -15.37 16.79 7.03
N TYR A 572 -14.99 17.93 6.44
CA TYR A 572 -15.47 18.43 5.16
C TYR A 572 -14.29 18.91 4.33
N GLU A 573 -14.32 18.61 3.02
CA GLU A 573 -13.38 19.16 2.05
C GLU A 573 -14.08 19.39 0.71
N ARG A 574 -13.88 20.57 0.14
CA ARG A 574 -14.01 20.79 -1.30
C ARG A 574 -12.69 20.42 -1.92
N ALA A 575 -12.60 19.21 -2.41
CA ALA A 575 -11.40 18.61 -2.99
C ALA A 575 -11.38 18.69 -4.51
N CYS A 576 -10.19 18.67 -5.09
CA CYS A 576 -9.98 18.59 -6.53
C CYS A 576 -9.04 17.44 -6.83
N ARG A 577 -9.36 16.66 -7.88
CA ARG A 577 -8.46 15.64 -8.45
C ARG A 577 -8.06 16.04 -9.86
N LEU A 578 -6.78 16.15 -10.06
CA LEU A 578 -6.19 16.39 -11.37
C LEU A 578 -6.16 15.08 -12.19
N PRO A 579 -6.43 15.11 -13.50
CA PRO A 579 -6.23 13.96 -14.35
C PRO A 579 -4.79 13.43 -14.24
N ASN A 580 -4.62 12.12 -14.24
CA ASN A 580 -3.30 11.53 -14.18
C ASN A 580 -2.75 11.21 -15.58
N VAL A 581 -1.52 10.70 -15.61
CA VAL A 581 -0.77 10.42 -16.83
C VAL A 581 -1.48 9.43 -17.75
N ASP A 582 -2.02 8.34 -17.18
CA ASP A 582 -2.69 7.31 -17.98
C ASP A 582 -4.03 7.81 -18.51
N GLU A 583 -4.76 8.63 -17.74
CA GLU A 583 -6.00 9.25 -18.20
C GLU A 583 -5.77 10.28 -19.32
N LEU A 584 -4.66 11.02 -19.23
CA LEU A 584 -4.30 12.04 -20.21
C LEU A 584 -3.69 11.45 -21.49
N PHE A 585 -2.90 10.38 -21.37
CA PHE A 585 -2.07 9.88 -22.47
C PHE A 585 -2.33 8.43 -22.84
N GLY A 586 -3.06 7.66 -22.03
CA GLY A 586 -3.25 6.23 -22.22
C GLY A 586 -1.97 5.41 -22.01
N ASP A 587 -2.03 4.15 -22.45
CA ASP A 587 -0.91 3.22 -22.37
C ASP A 587 -0.42 2.75 -23.76
N ASP A 588 -0.93 3.38 -24.84
CA ASP A 588 -0.65 3.06 -26.26
C ASP A 588 -0.89 1.57 -26.64
N ASP A 589 -1.61 0.83 -25.78
CA ASP A 589 -1.98 -0.57 -26.00
C ASP A 589 -3.50 -0.76 -25.88
N LEU A 590 -4.02 -0.67 -24.67
CA LEU A 590 -5.43 -0.93 -24.34
C LEU A 590 -6.20 0.34 -23.98
N GLU A 591 -5.53 1.36 -23.52
CA GLU A 591 -6.14 2.58 -22.99
C GLU A 591 -5.81 3.80 -23.83
N SER A 592 -6.84 4.51 -24.25
CA SER A 592 -6.74 5.79 -24.95
C SER A 592 -6.96 6.93 -23.95
N GLY A 593 -5.99 7.83 -23.83
CA GLY A 593 -6.08 9.01 -23.00
C GLY A 593 -6.78 10.19 -23.68
N SER A 594 -7.08 11.23 -22.88
CA SER A 594 -7.59 12.51 -23.37
C SER A 594 -6.94 13.69 -22.65
N VAL A 595 -6.19 14.49 -23.38
CA VAL A 595 -5.51 15.70 -22.85
C VAL A 595 -6.49 16.85 -22.53
N THR A 596 -7.77 16.71 -22.88
CA THR A 596 -8.82 17.71 -22.67
C THR A 596 -9.63 17.47 -21.40
N LEU A 597 -9.31 16.42 -20.63
CA LEU A 597 -9.99 16.10 -19.38
C LEU A 597 -9.90 17.25 -18.38
N GLN A 598 -11.07 17.55 -17.79
CA GLN A 598 -11.20 18.52 -16.74
C GLN A 598 -10.95 17.86 -15.36
N PRO A 599 -10.42 18.60 -14.38
CA PRO A 599 -10.27 18.11 -13.01
C PRO A 599 -11.62 17.78 -12.38
N GLU A 600 -11.67 16.67 -11.66
CA GLU A 600 -12.82 16.34 -10.83
C GLU A 600 -12.90 17.25 -9.60
N GLN A 601 -14.10 17.65 -9.25
CA GLN A 601 -14.40 18.47 -8.07
C GLN A 601 -15.36 17.72 -7.18
N SER A 602 -15.01 17.56 -5.90
CA SER A 602 -15.84 16.79 -4.98
C SER A 602 -16.07 17.54 -3.66
N HIS A 603 -17.31 17.57 -3.21
CA HIS A 603 -17.68 17.93 -1.85
C HIS A 603 -17.71 16.65 -1.00
N ASN A 604 -16.80 16.52 -0.07
CA ASN A 604 -16.60 15.32 0.74
C ASN A 604 -17.00 15.62 2.19
N VAL A 605 -17.95 14.87 2.74
CA VAL A 605 -18.30 14.92 4.18
C VAL A 605 -18.08 13.52 4.76
N ASN A 606 -17.40 13.45 5.90
CA ASN A 606 -17.21 12.21 6.64
C ASN A 606 -17.56 12.42 8.10
N LEU A 607 -18.35 11.51 8.64
CA LEU A 607 -18.65 11.38 10.06
C LEU A 607 -18.08 10.05 10.54
N ASN A 608 -17.40 10.04 11.69
CA ASN A 608 -16.95 8.81 12.33
C ASN A 608 -17.25 8.86 13.81
N LEU A 609 -17.86 7.81 14.35
CA LEU A 609 -18.12 7.62 15.76
C LEU A 609 -17.37 6.37 16.21
N SER A 610 -16.55 6.47 17.24
CA SER A 610 -15.82 5.35 17.80
C SER A 610 -16.08 5.17 19.30
N TYR A 611 -16.23 3.90 19.68
CA TYR A 611 -16.38 3.48 21.06
C TYR A 611 -15.22 2.52 21.41
N THR A 612 -14.52 2.80 22.51
CA THR A 612 -13.43 1.95 23.01
C THR A 612 -13.69 1.57 24.44
N LEU A 613 -13.72 0.27 24.74
CA LEU A 613 -13.81 -0.26 26.10
C LEU A 613 -12.55 -1.08 26.41
N ARG A 614 -11.93 -0.78 27.56
CA ARG A 614 -10.82 -1.57 28.11
C ARG A 614 -11.17 -1.93 29.55
N ARG A 615 -11.36 -3.23 29.81
CA ARG A 615 -11.68 -3.73 31.15
C ARG A 615 -10.95 -5.04 31.40
N GLY A 616 -9.90 -5.01 32.21
CA GLY A 616 -9.05 -6.16 32.44
C GLY A 616 -8.44 -6.70 31.14
N MET A 617 -8.73 -7.96 30.80
CA MET A 617 -8.26 -8.59 29.57
C MET A 617 -9.13 -8.28 28.33
N HIS A 618 -10.27 -7.62 28.52
CA HIS A 618 -11.21 -7.33 27.44
C HIS A 618 -10.88 -5.98 26.82
N HIS A 619 -10.67 -5.96 25.52
CA HIS A 619 -10.52 -4.76 24.72
C HIS A 619 -11.50 -4.81 23.56
N LEU A 620 -12.43 -3.87 23.50
CA LEU A 620 -13.44 -3.72 22.47
C LEU A 620 -13.27 -2.38 21.78
N LEU A 621 -13.27 -2.37 20.46
CA LEU A 621 -13.34 -1.19 19.63
C LEU A 621 -14.49 -1.36 18.64
N VAL A 622 -15.37 -0.37 18.59
CA VAL A 622 -16.45 -0.27 17.59
C VAL A 622 -16.30 1.06 16.89
N GLU A 623 -16.34 1.06 15.57
CA GLU A 623 -16.29 2.25 14.73
C GLU A 623 -17.45 2.25 13.74
N LEU A 624 -18.13 3.39 13.60
CA LEU A 624 -19.19 3.62 12.63
C LEU A 624 -18.83 4.85 11.81
N GLY A 625 -18.84 4.74 10.48
CA GLY A 625 -18.51 5.81 9.55
C GLY A 625 -19.67 6.10 8.59
N GLY A 626 -20.07 7.35 8.50
CA GLY A 626 -21.01 7.88 7.50
C GLY A 626 -20.27 8.71 6.46
N ILE A 627 -20.63 8.59 5.18
CA ILE A 627 -19.94 9.18 4.05
C ILE A 627 -20.94 9.81 3.11
N PHE A 628 -20.65 11.04 2.71
CA PHE A 628 -21.34 11.75 1.63
C PHE A 628 -20.33 12.34 0.66
N ARG A 629 -20.59 12.15 -0.66
CA ARG A 629 -19.79 12.74 -1.75
C ARG A 629 -20.71 13.28 -2.83
N ASP A 630 -20.34 14.44 -3.38
CA ASP A 630 -20.97 15.03 -4.56
C ASP A 630 -19.87 15.49 -5.51
N THR A 631 -19.58 14.66 -6.51
CA THR A 631 -18.44 14.82 -7.43
C THR A 631 -18.94 15.27 -8.80
N ARG A 632 -18.37 16.36 -9.33
CA ARG A 632 -18.58 16.88 -10.69
C ARG A 632 -17.37 16.55 -11.55
N ASP A 633 -17.60 16.51 -12.84
CA ASP A 633 -16.58 16.22 -13.86
C ASP A 633 -15.88 14.87 -13.60
N TYR A 634 -16.61 13.90 -13.03
CA TYR A 634 -16.11 12.58 -12.66
C TYR A 634 -15.46 11.90 -13.86
N ILE A 635 -14.19 11.51 -13.76
CA ILE A 635 -13.47 10.85 -14.84
C ILE A 635 -13.74 9.36 -14.77
N GLN A 636 -14.42 8.86 -15.80
CA GLN A 636 -14.79 7.46 -15.93
C GLN A 636 -13.97 6.79 -17.02
N ARG A 637 -13.53 5.57 -16.74
CA ARG A 637 -12.94 4.65 -17.71
C ARG A 637 -14.07 3.86 -18.38
N ASN A 638 -14.27 4.11 -19.66
CA ASN A 638 -15.23 3.38 -20.45
C ASN A 638 -14.54 2.29 -21.27
N VAL A 639 -15.06 1.07 -21.23
CA VAL A 639 -14.64 0.01 -22.15
C VAL A 639 -15.28 0.27 -23.51
N ILE A 640 -14.45 0.34 -24.54
CA ILE A 640 -14.86 0.60 -25.91
C ILE A 640 -14.48 -0.59 -26.81
N ASN A 641 -15.32 -0.86 -27.81
CA ASN A 641 -14.96 -1.79 -28.88
C ASN A 641 -14.12 -1.01 -29.92
N VAL A 642 -12.87 -1.40 -30.11
CA VAL A 642 -11.93 -0.76 -31.05
C VAL A 642 -11.93 -1.44 -32.42
N GLY A 643 -12.93 -2.30 -32.71
CA GLY A 643 -13.06 -3.02 -33.98
C GLY A 643 -12.41 -4.41 -33.95
N GLY A 644 -12.83 -5.29 -34.86
CA GLY A 644 -12.25 -6.64 -35.00
C GLY A 644 -12.41 -7.55 -33.76
N GLY A 645 -13.43 -7.32 -32.92
CA GLY A 645 -13.63 -8.06 -31.65
C GLY A 645 -12.65 -7.67 -30.55
N ARG A 646 -11.91 -6.58 -30.69
CA ARG A 646 -10.95 -6.07 -29.71
C ARG A 646 -11.62 -5.05 -28.79
N PHE A 647 -11.23 -5.07 -27.52
CA PHE A 647 -11.71 -4.14 -26.52
C PHE A 647 -10.56 -3.31 -25.97
N GLY A 648 -10.78 -2.02 -25.89
CA GLY A 648 -9.92 -1.04 -25.26
C GLY A 648 -10.66 -0.26 -24.19
N ALA A 649 -10.05 0.78 -23.69
CA ALA A 649 -10.68 1.72 -22.77
C ALA A 649 -10.38 3.16 -23.18
N SER A 650 -11.32 4.08 -22.88
CA SER A 650 -11.12 5.53 -23.01
C SER A 650 -11.54 6.23 -21.73
N TYR A 651 -11.01 7.42 -21.52
CA TYR A 651 -11.32 8.25 -20.37
C TYR A 651 -12.14 9.47 -20.78
N VAL A 652 -13.23 9.71 -20.07
CA VAL A 652 -14.14 10.84 -20.32
C VAL A 652 -14.58 11.47 -19.00
N ASN A 653 -14.86 12.77 -18.99
CA ASN A 653 -15.60 13.39 -17.89
C ASN A 653 -17.07 12.96 -17.99
N PHE A 654 -17.49 12.08 -17.10
CA PHE A 654 -18.83 11.47 -17.12
C PHE A 654 -19.93 12.47 -16.65
N GLY A 655 -19.56 13.47 -15.85
CA GLY A 655 -20.50 14.45 -15.32
C GLY A 655 -20.57 14.45 -13.80
N ARG A 656 -21.75 14.24 -13.21
CA ARG A 656 -21.93 14.34 -11.75
C ARG A 656 -22.30 13.00 -11.12
N VAL A 657 -21.55 12.62 -10.09
CA VAL A 657 -21.76 11.39 -9.33
C VAL A 657 -22.00 11.71 -7.86
N ARG A 658 -23.03 11.10 -7.28
CA ARG A 658 -23.31 11.23 -5.84
C ARG A 658 -23.13 9.90 -5.13
N THR A 659 -22.47 9.95 -3.98
CA THR A 659 -22.18 8.78 -3.15
C THR A 659 -22.70 8.96 -1.75
N TYR A 660 -23.44 7.97 -1.26
CA TYR A 660 -23.76 7.78 0.16
C TYR A 660 -23.10 6.47 0.62
N GLY A 661 -22.52 6.48 1.81
CA GLY A 661 -21.87 5.29 2.31
C GLY A 661 -21.97 5.15 3.82
N LEU A 662 -21.93 3.88 4.25
CA LEU A 662 -21.82 3.47 5.64
C LEU A 662 -20.73 2.43 5.74
N ASN A 663 -19.82 2.59 6.70
CA ASN A 663 -18.90 1.55 7.08
C ASN A 663 -18.93 1.32 8.59
N SER A 664 -18.68 0.09 9.01
CA SER A 664 -18.57 -0.28 10.41
C SER A 664 -17.40 -1.23 10.61
N SER A 665 -16.81 -1.15 11.79
CA SER A 665 -15.73 -2.03 12.22
C SER A 665 -15.95 -2.43 13.67
N LEU A 666 -15.78 -3.70 13.94
CA LEU A 666 -15.77 -4.29 15.27
C LEU A 666 -14.43 -5.01 15.47
N ARG A 667 -13.73 -4.70 16.55
CA ARG A 667 -12.52 -5.42 16.97
C ARG A 667 -12.64 -5.77 18.44
N TYR A 668 -12.44 -7.06 18.77
CA TYR A 668 -12.45 -7.54 20.14
C TYR A 668 -11.21 -8.38 20.42
N ASP A 669 -10.49 -8.04 21.48
CA ASP A 669 -9.34 -8.80 21.95
C ASP A 669 -9.59 -9.27 23.39
N LEU A 670 -9.35 -10.57 23.65
CA LEU A 670 -9.34 -11.18 24.98
C LEU A 670 -7.88 -11.48 25.38
N GLY A 671 -7.25 -10.50 26.00
CA GLY A 671 -5.83 -10.56 26.37
C GLY A 671 -4.96 -10.89 25.16
N HIS A 672 -4.12 -11.93 25.30
CA HIS A 672 -3.26 -12.41 24.22
C HIS A 672 -3.78 -13.68 23.53
N ARG A 673 -4.93 -14.22 23.97
CA ARG A 673 -5.42 -15.54 23.55
C ARG A 673 -6.33 -15.49 22.34
N LEU A 674 -7.17 -14.46 22.25
CA LEU A 674 -8.16 -14.36 21.19
C LEU A 674 -8.19 -12.94 20.65
N SER A 675 -8.29 -12.83 19.33
CA SER A 675 -8.58 -11.59 18.62
C SER A 675 -9.65 -11.88 17.56
N ALA A 676 -10.71 -11.10 17.51
CA ALA A 676 -11.78 -11.21 16.54
C ALA A 676 -12.06 -9.85 15.93
N GLY A 677 -12.33 -9.84 14.62
CA GLY A 677 -12.65 -8.63 13.87
C GLY A 677 -13.76 -8.86 12.87
N ALA A 678 -14.52 -7.80 12.59
CA ALA A 678 -15.47 -7.79 11.49
C ALA A 678 -15.58 -6.39 10.92
N ASN A 679 -15.62 -6.28 9.61
CA ASN A 679 -15.80 -5.04 8.87
C ASN A 679 -16.98 -5.19 7.91
N PHE A 680 -17.74 -4.12 7.75
CA PHE A 680 -18.87 -4.06 6.83
C PHE A 680 -18.85 -2.72 6.12
N THR A 681 -19.13 -2.74 4.80
CA THR A 681 -19.18 -1.53 3.98
C THR A 681 -20.35 -1.61 3.01
N TYR A 682 -21.14 -0.54 3.00
CA TYR A 682 -22.17 -0.28 2.01
C TYR A 682 -21.95 1.07 1.37
N MET A 683 -21.96 1.13 0.02
CA MET A 683 -21.74 2.32 -0.78
C MET A 683 -22.75 2.41 -1.90
N ASP A 684 -23.50 3.50 -1.96
CA ASP A 684 -24.46 3.79 -3.02
C ASP A 684 -23.92 4.93 -3.90
N VAL A 685 -23.24 4.56 -4.99
CA VAL A 685 -22.59 5.47 -5.94
C VAL A 685 -23.47 5.58 -7.17
N ARG A 686 -24.06 6.76 -7.43
CA ARG A 686 -25.04 6.96 -8.48
C ARG A 686 -24.71 8.10 -9.40
N ASP A 687 -25.09 7.92 -10.68
CA ASP A 687 -25.20 8.99 -11.65
C ASP A 687 -26.22 10.03 -11.15
N ASN A 688 -25.81 11.28 -11.06
CA ASN A 688 -26.67 12.40 -10.62
C ASN A 688 -26.85 13.47 -11.69
N MET A 689 -26.72 13.08 -12.97
CA MET A 689 -26.96 13.93 -14.13
C MET A 689 -28.35 13.69 -14.69
N PRO A 690 -29.32 14.59 -14.57
CA PRO A 690 -30.67 14.42 -15.12
C PRO A 690 -30.69 14.56 -16.65
N LEU A 691 -29.75 15.33 -17.22
CA LEU A 691 -29.57 15.52 -18.66
C LEU A 691 -28.24 14.94 -19.11
N ALA A 692 -28.12 14.51 -20.36
CA ALA A 692 -26.89 14.11 -20.98
C ALA A 692 -25.90 15.29 -21.12
N GLN A 693 -24.70 15.04 -21.65
CA GLN A 693 -23.66 16.07 -21.78
C GLN A 693 -24.04 17.22 -22.71
N ASP A 694 -24.99 16.99 -23.63
CA ASP A 694 -25.55 18.03 -24.52
C ASP A 694 -26.44 19.04 -23.80
N GLY A 695 -26.76 18.81 -22.52
CA GLY A 695 -27.60 19.67 -21.70
C GLY A 695 -29.10 19.69 -22.06
N VAL A 696 -29.51 18.89 -23.04
CA VAL A 696 -30.89 18.86 -23.60
C VAL A 696 -31.50 17.46 -23.48
N THR A 697 -30.76 16.44 -23.87
CA THR A 697 -31.25 15.06 -23.90
C THR A 697 -31.41 14.52 -22.49
N ARG A 698 -32.49 13.80 -22.21
CA ARG A 698 -32.69 13.13 -20.93
C ARG A 698 -31.63 12.04 -20.75
N ASN A 699 -30.92 12.07 -19.62
CA ASN A 699 -29.99 11.00 -19.30
C ASN A 699 -30.74 9.77 -18.80
N TYR A 700 -30.76 8.71 -19.57
CA TYR A 700 -31.40 7.44 -19.21
C TYR A 700 -30.71 6.73 -18.04
N GLY A 701 -29.44 7.03 -17.78
CA GLY A 701 -28.67 6.53 -16.63
C GLY A 701 -28.91 7.28 -15.32
N TYR A 702 -29.69 8.35 -15.33
CA TYR A 702 -29.97 9.17 -14.13
C TYR A 702 -30.49 8.32 -12.97
N ARG A 703 -29.83 8.43 -11.81
CA ARG A 703 -30.03 7.65 -10.58
C ARG A 703 -29.63 6.17 -10.68
N ASP A 704 -29.06 5.73 -11.79
CA ASP A 704 -28.46 4.39 -11.85
C ASP A 704 -27.19 4.32 -11.01
N ARG A 705 -26.87 3.14 -10.50
CA ARG A 705 -25.56 2.91 -9.90
C ARG A 705 -24.47 2.97 -10.96
N ILE A 706 -23.35 3.59 -10.61
CA ILE A 706 -22.17 3.54 -11.47
C ILE A 706 -21.74 2.08 -11.59
N PRO A 707 -21.67 1.54 -12.82
CA PRO A 707 -21.35 0.14 -13.02
C PRO A 707 -19.91 -0.20 -12.66
N ASN A 708 -19.63 -1.49 -12.51
CA ASN A 708 -18.32 -2.05 -12.19
C ASN A 708 -17.72 -1.53 -10.87
N LEU A 709 -18.58 -1.18 -9.92
CA LEU A 709 -18.19 -0.79 -8.55
C LEU A 709 -18.87 -1.68 -7.52
N PRO A 710 -18.12 -2.43 -6.70
CA PRO A 710 -18.68 -3.15 -5.56
C PRO A 710 -19.33 -2.16 -4.58
N TYR A 711 -20.56 -2.46 -4.17
CA TYR A 711 -21.32 -1.57 -3.30
C TYR A 711 -21.62 -2.14 -1.91
N LEU A 712 -21.50 -3.45 -1.75
CA LEU A 712 -21.72 -4.15 -0.49
C LEU A 712 -20.67 -5.24 -0.32
N PHE A 713 -19.85 -5.12 0.71
CA PHE A 713 -18.80 -6.09 1.02
C PHE A 713 -18.42 -6.04 2.50
N GLY A 714 -17.77 -7.09 2.95
CA GLY A 714 -17.28 -7.17 4.33
C GLY A 714 -16.30 -8.32 4.51
N ASP A 715 -15.64 -8.31 5.65
CA ASP A 715 -14.72 -9.35 6.08
C ASP A 715 -14.87 -9.62 7.58
N ALA A 716 -14.48 -10.82 8.00
CA ALA A 716 -14.36 -11.15 9.41
C ALA A 716 -13.12 -12.03 9.64
N ASP A 717 -12.47 -11.83 10.76
CA ASP A 717 -11.31 -12.62 11.18
C ASP A 717 -11.43 -13.10 12.63
N LEU A 718 -10.87 -14.28 12.89
CA LEU A 718 -10.75 -14.86 14.23
C LEU A 718 -9.36 -15.45 14.37
N THR A 719 -8.60 -14.98 15.34
CA THR A 719 -7.28 -15.51 15.69
C THR A 719 -7.26 -16.06 17.09
N LEU A 720 -6.91 -17.32 17.23
CA LEU A 720 -6.65 -18.00 18.49
C LEU A 720 -5.15 -18.16 18.70
N ARG A 721 -4.66 -17.97 19.92
CA ARG A 721 -3.24 -18.08 20.27
C ARG A 721 -3.05 -18.93 21.51
N TRP A 722 -2.17 -19.93 21.40
CA TRP A 722 -1.78 -20.83 22.48
C TRP A 722 -0.28 -20.69 22.75
N PRO A 723 0.09 -20.15 23.92
CA PRO A 723 1.48 -20.21 24.36
C PRO A 723 1.87 -21.68 24.59
N LEU A 724 2.99 -22.11 24.02
CA LEU A 724 3.49 -23.48 24.13
C LEU A 724 4.40 -23.68 25.36
N ASN A 725 4.83 -22.60 26.00
CA ASN A 725 5.66 -22.61 27.18
C ASN A 725 5.24 -21.52 28.19
N ASN A 726 5.64 -21.64 29.42
CA ASN A 726 5.30 -20.70 30.50
C ASN A 726 5.89 -19.29 30.24
N SER A 727 7.04 -19.18 29.59
CA SER A 727 7.68 -17.91 29.25
C SER A 727 6.98 -17.19 28.05
N ARG A 728 6.03 -17.85 27.37
CA ARG A 728 5.37 -17.37 26.16
C ARG A 728 6.33 -17.04 25.00
N SER A 729 7.54 -17.56 25.05
CA SER A 729 8.54 -17.37 24.00
C SER A 729 8.20 -18.15 22.71
N SER A 730 7.30 -19.13 22.83
CA SER A 730 6.79 -19.91 21.70
C SER A 730 5.27 -19.90 21.71
N ILE A 731 4.67 -19.58 20.56
CA ILE A 731 3.22 -19.38 20.40
C ILE A 731 2.77 -20.11 19.15
N PHE A 732 1.75 -20.94 19.28
CA PHE A 732 0.97 -21.42 18.14
C PHE A 732 -0.25 -20.52 17.94
N SER A 733 -0.47 -20.09 16.70
CA SER A 733 -1.62 -19.24 16.32
C SER A 733 -2.39 -19.88 15.20
N LEU A 734 -3.71 -19.89 15.29
CA LEU A 734 -4.62 -20.28 14.23
C LEU A 734 -5.51 -19.08 13.91
N THR A 735 -5.46 -18.64 12.65
CA THR A 735 -6.28 -17.54 12.14
C THR A 735 -7.21 -18.05 11.05
N TYR A 736 -8.48 -17.80 11.21
CA TYR A 736 -9.51 -17.95 10.20
C TYR A 736 -9.91 -16.56 9.73
N ASP A 737 -9.98 -16.34 8.42
CA ASP A 737 -10.54 -15.12 7.84
C ASP A 737 -11.51 -15.45 6.70
N THR A 738 -12.55 -14.63 6.57
CA THR A 738 -13.60 -14.78 5.55
C THR A 738 -13.88 -13.44 4.90
N GLN A 739 -14.16 -13.45 3.60
CA GLN A 739 -14.47 -12.25 2.82
C GLN A 739 -15.74 -12.46 2.02
N TYR A 740 -16.68 -11.53 2.14
CA TYR A 740 -17.92 -11.47 1.39
C TYR A 740 -17.90 -10.31 0.40
N LEU A 741 -18.34 -10.57 -0.82
CA LEU A 741 -18.59 -9.59 -1.85
C LEU A 741 -19.98 -9.83 -2.44
N HIS A 742 -20.86 -8.84 -2.39
CA HIS A 742 -22.18 -8.92 -3.00
C HIS A 742 -22.11 -8.74 -4.52
N SER A 743 -23.05 -9.30 -5.25
CA SER A 743 -23.11 -9.22 -6.71
C SER A 743 -23.25 -7.78 -7.19
N PHE A 744 -22.59 -7.45 -8.30
CA PHE A 744 -22.69 -6.15 -8.94
C PHE A 744 -22.56 -6.28 -10.46
N THR A 745 -23.07 -5.28 -11.20
CA THR A 745 -23.11 -5.31 -12.66
C THR A 745 -21.87 -4.66 -13.27
N PHE A 746 -21.43 -5.18 -14.40
CA PHE A 746 -20.32 -4.62 -15.18
C PHE A 746 -20.75 -3.43 -16.06
N TYR A 747 -21.95 -3.48 -16.64
CA TYR A 747 -22.61 -2.38 -17.34
C TYR A 747 -23.83 -1.87 -16.55
N SER A 748 -24.40 -0.73 -16.96
CA SER A 748 -25.62 -0.23 -16.33
C SER A 748 -26.76 -1.25 -16.43
N SER A 749 -27.46 -1.44 -15.32
CA SER A 749 -28.60 -2.35 -15.23
C SER A 749 -29.73 -2.02 -16.21
N ARG A 750 -29.88 -0.74 -16.57
CA ARG A 750 -30.89 -0.27 -17.54
C ARG A 750 -30.59 -0.68 -18.98
N PHE A 751 -29.34 -0.91 -19.32
CA PHE A 751 -28.92 -1.36 -20.65
C PHE A 751 -28.82 -2.89 -20.77
N GLY A 752 -29.58 -3.62 -19.98
CA GLY A 752 -29.69 -5.08 -20.09
C GLY A 752 -28.66 -5.88 -19.28
N ALA A 753 -27.83 -5.23 -18.46
CA ALA A 753 -26.81 -5.89 -17.65
C ALA A 753 -27.36 -6.71 -16.45
N ASN A 754 -28.67 -6.79 -16.26
CA ASN A 754 -29.32 -7.60 -15.22
C ASN A 754 -29.32 -9.11 -15.54
N LYS A 755 -29.00 -9.49 -16.77
CA LYS A 755 -28.90 -10.89 -17.19
C LYS A 755 -27.51 -11.40 -16.83
N GLY A 756 -27.42 -12.64 -16.34
CA GLY A 756 -26.23 -13.23 -15.71
C GLY A 756 -24.90 -13.13 -16.43
N GLU A 757 -24.89 -12.77 -17.72
CA GLU A 757 -23.70 -12.63 -18.55
C GLU A 757 -22.82 -11.41 -18.16
N TYR A 758 -23.41 -10.37 -17.52
CA TYR A 758 -22.69 -9.14 -17.19
C TYR A 758 -22.71 -8.83 -15.68
N VAL A 759 -22.89 -9.84 -14.87
CA VAL A 759 -22.92 -9.72 -13.41
C VAL A 759 -21.70 -10.40 -12.81
N VAL A 760 -20.97 -9.66 -11.97
CA VAL A 760 -20.02 -10.29 -11.03
C VAL A 760 -20.85 -10.93 -9.93
N PRO A 761 -20.77 -12.27 -9.73
CA PRO A 761 -21.63 -12.98 -8.77
C PRO A 761 -21.28 -12.60 -7.33
N ALA A 762 -22.24 -12.81 -6.42
CA ALA A 762 -21.95 -12.79 -4.99
C ALA A 762 -21.03 -13.96 -4.63
N GLN A 763 -20.07 -13.72 -3.75
CA GLN A 763 -19.03 -14.69 -3.41
C GLN A 763 -18.61 -14.57 -1.94
N LEU A 764 -18.27 -15.72 -1.36
CA LEU A 764 -17.82 -15.82 0.02
C LEU A 764 -16.60 -16.74 0.07
N SER A 765 -15.43 -16.17 0.37
CA SER A 765 -14.18 -16.94 0.45
C SER A 765 -13.74 -17.13 1.89
N HIS A 766 -13.09 -18.26 2.14
CA HIS A 766 -12.62 -18.65 3.45
C HIS A 766 -11.12 -19.00 3.40
N ASN A 767 -10.37 -18.48 4.36
CA ASN A 767 -8.93 -18.71 4.46
C ASN A 767 -8.59 -19.20 5.87
N LEU A 768 -7.56 -20.03 5.96
CA LEU A 768 -7.05 -20.54 7.22
C LEU A 768 -5.52 -20.39 7.23
N ASN A 769 -4.99 -19.91 8.34
CA ASN A 769 -3.54 -19.78 8.55
C ASN A 769 -3.16 -20.36 9.91
N ALA A 770 -2.20 -21.27 9.93
CA ALA A 770 -1.58 -21.83 11.12
C ALA A 770 -0.13 -21.35 11.20
N THR A 771 0.24 -20.70 12.29
CA THR A 771 1.58 -20.14 12.49
C THR A 771 2.19 -20.62 13.81
N LEU A 772 3.37 -21.20 13.74
CA LEU A 772 4.21 -21.50 14.87
C LEU A 772 5.32 -20.46 14.98
N THR A 773 5.32 -19.69 16.06
CA THR A 773 6.34 -18.69 16.37
C THR A 773 7.19 -19.19 17.51
N LEU A 774 8.52 -19.18 17.38
CA LEU A 774 9.49 -19.73 18.31
C LEU A 774 10.48 -18.66 18.76
N ALA A 775 11.03 -18.85 19.96
CA ALA A 775 12.13 -18.06 20.52
C ALA A 775 11.86 -16.52 20.46
N ASP A 776 10.71 -16.09 21.01
CA ASP A 776 10.27 -14.68 21.04
C ASP A 776 10.15 -14.03 19.64
N GLY A 777 9.75 -14.82 18.64
CA GLY A 777 9.56 -14.33 17.26
C GLY A 777 10.81 -14.38 16.41
N ARG A 778 11.89 -15.00 16.88
CA ARG A 778 13.12 -15.17 16.08
C ARG A 778 12.91 -16.10 14.89
N TYR A 779 12.07 -17.09 15.05
CA TYR A 779 11.71 -18.03 13.98
C TYR A 779 10.19 -18.13 13.89
N ALA A 780 9.68 -18.25 12.70
CA ALA A 780 8.28 -18.56 12.45
C ALA A 780 8.13 -19.49 11.26
N VAL A 781 7.20 -20.44 11.39
CA VAL A 781 6.75 -21.30 10.30
C VAL A 781 5.25 -21.15 10.18
N SER A 782 4.76 -20.93 8.96
CA SER A 782 3.33 -20.76 8.70
C SER A 782 2.88 -21.67 7.55
N LEU A 783 1.66 -22.18 7.67
CA LEU A 783 0.93 -22.90 6.64
C LEU A 783 -0.37 -22.15 6.37
N GLU A 784 -0.63 -21.84 5.11
CA GLU A 784 -1.82 -21.11 4.67
C GLU A 784 -2.63 -21.95 3.69
N ALA A 785 -3.95 -21.98 3.89
CA ALA A 785 -4.93 -22.44 2.94
C ALA A 785 -5.83 -21.26 2.55
N ARG A 786 -5.65 -20.76 1.33
CA ARG A 786 -6.46 -19.67 0.78
C ARG A 786 -7.61 -20.21 -0.02
N ASN A 787 -8.79 -19.58 0.15
CA ASN A 787 -10.03 -20.02 -0.51
C ASN A 787 -10.20 -21.56 -0.44
N PHE A 788 -10.10 -22.12 0.78
CA PHE A 788 -10.05 -23.58 0.94
C PHE A 788 -11.35 -24.28 0.55
N THR A 789 -12.45 -23.55 0.42
CA THR A 789 -13.73 -24.01 -0.12
C THR A 789 -13.76 -24.11 -1.64
N ASP A 790 -12.74 -23.60 -2.34
CA ASP A 790 -12.62 -23.56 -3.81
C ASP A 790 -13.73 -22.75 -4.49
N GLU A 791 -14.17 -21.66 -3.84
CA GLU A 791 -15.16 -20.74 -4.42
C GLU A 791 -14.60 -20.08 -5.69
N ARG A 792 -15.48 -19.85 -6.68
CA ARG A 792 -15.11 -19.12 -7.89
C ARG A 792 -15.09 -17.61 -7.61
N LEU A 793 -13.91 -17.03 -7.55
CA LEU A 793 -13.71 -15.65 -7.17
C LEU A 793 -13.50 -14.76 -8.39
N TYR A 794 -14.14 -13.58 -8.36
CA TYR A 794 -14.06 -12.55 -9.38
C TYR A 794 -14.00 -11.18 -8.69
N ASP A 795 -13.01 -10.38 -9.03
CA ASP A 795 -12.98 -8.96 -8.65
C ASP A 795 -13.41 -8.06 -9.81
N ASN A 796 -13.26 -8.55 -11.04
CA ASN A 796 -13.68 -7.90 -12.27
C ASN A 796 -14.56 -8.86 -13.08
N PHE A 797 -15.37 -8.29 -13.96
CA PHE A 797 -16.24 -9.09 -14.83
C PHE A 797 -15.42 -10.09 -15.64
N SER A 798 -15.89 -11.32 -15.70
CA SER A 798 -15.35 -12.49 -16.40
C SER A 798 -13.91 -12.93 -16.03
N LEU A 799 -13.12 -12.13 -15.32
CA LEU A 799 -11.75 -12.49 -14.95
C LEU A 799 -11.73 -13.30 -13.65
N GLN A 800 -11.77 -14.63 -13.78
CA GLN A 800 -11.72 -15.54 -12.65
C GLN A 800 -10.35 -15.53 -11.98
N LYS A 801 -10.32 -15.37 -10.65
CA LYS A 801 -9.13 -15.48 -9.80
C LYS A 801 -8.76 -16.93 -9.52
N ALA A 802 -7.61 -17.13 -8.91
CA ALA A 802 -7.18 -18.44 -8.43
C ALA A 802 -8.21 -19.05 -7.46
N GLY A 803 -8.51 -20.32 -7.63
CA GLY A 803 -9.27 -21.12 -6.68
C GLY A 803 -8.46 -21.43 -5.43
N ARG A 804 -8.70 -22.61 -4.84
CA ARG A 804 -7.96 -23.07 -3.65
C ARG A 804 -6.45 -23.09 -3.86
N ALA A 805 -5.73 -22.53 -2.88
CA ALA A 805 -4.27 -22.47 -2.90
C ALA A 805 -3.67 -22.71 -1.52
N PHE A 806 -2.49 -23.36 -1.48
CA PHE A 806 -1.76 -23.66 -0.26
C PHE A 806 -0.37 -23.08 -0.33
N TYR A 807 0.09 -22.52 0.79
CA TYR A 807 1.41 -21.92 0.92
C TYR A 807 2.06 -22.34 2.23
N ALA A 808 3.39 -22.42 2.22
CA ALA A 808 4.22 -22.55 3.40
C ALA A 808 5.22 -21.40 3.43
N LYS A 809 5.45 -20.80 4.62
CA LYS A 809 6.41 -19.72 4.82
C LYS A 809 7.31 -20.03 6.03
N VAL A 810 8.60 -19.78 5.85
CA VAL A 810 9.57 -19.72 6.95
C VAL A 810 10.09 -18.29 7.07
N ARG A 811 10.29 -17.83 8.30
CA ARG A 811 10.81 -16.49 8.60
C ARG A 811 11.82 -16.57 9.73
N PHE A 812 12.85 -15.76 9.64
CA PHE A 812 13.80 -15.51 10.71
C PHE A 812 13.91 -14.01 10.95
N ASN A 813 14.05 -13.65 12.23
CA ASN A 813 14.06 -12.26 12.68
C ASN A 813 15.04 -12.10 13.84
N PHE A 814 16.14 -11.40 13.61
CA PHE A 814 17.19 -11.18 14.59
C PHE A 814 17.52 -9.69 14.69
N GLY A 815 17.86 -9.24 15.91
CA GLY A 815 18.26 -7.86 16.17
C GLY A 815 18.89 -7.68 17.53
N ARG A 816 19.66 -6.62 17.66
CA ARG A 816 20.34 -6.25 18.91
C ARG A 816 20.26 -4.75 19.16
#